data_3b6e040f654d2cda7c4cc54b267f639f
#
_entry.id   3b6e040f654d2cda7c4cc54b267f639f
#
_cell.length_a   1.000
_cell.length_b   1.000
_cell.length_c   1.000
_cell.angle_alpha   90.00
_cell.angle_beta   90.00
_cell.angle_gamma   90.00
#
_symmetry.space_group_name_H-M   'P 1'
#
loop_
_entity.id
_entity.type
_entity.pdbx_description
1 polymer ?
#
loop_
_entity_poly.entity_id
_entity_poly.type
_entity_poly.pdbx_seq_one_letter_code
_entity_poly.pdbx_strand_id
1 'polypeptide(L)'
;MIFNKPDVTALLNESDVEQKLLYPLLIADTPAGLGYDPADIHTKTNLRKFVVGKGSDQKSYFPDYIISRGGLPIVVVEAKTPGADLNEAFREARLYAAELNAQFATGLQPVNKVIATDGRFLYAGSADHAQPKFIIPHSSIDVYNGEFSSFSAEFNASAADATFSILMPRIRPKRFWKPRKLVGGVAFQREEVGMNSFGATISADFSNIFNPLTLEDRNFIAKNGYISSKRRERYVEPIDRVIRASTPVSETRSKTLEDTASPSEIVKVLRGPRQLEHQVMLIVGSAGAGKTSFIDHLRETALPSDIKKKTLWLHIDMNPAPISRAEIYDWLRGQIIEKCKQSEPSTDFDELDTLKVVHAVQILQYRKGTGRLYESNKDVWNTKLGEHLETTLKDKHIVAQNHANYCSSNRGKLLIIVLDNCDKRLRDEQLLMFEAAQWIQREFKGLVVLPLREETYDNHHSEPPLDTALKDLVFRIEPPLFQKILHSRVQLAIKAAGSEGKKTLRYELPNGMHVDYPASDQGYYLSSILRSVFEHDMHVRRLIVGLAGRNMRRAMEIFLEFCNSGHIGEDHILKMVQSKGQYVLPLSLVTTVLLRTNLRFYDSDRAYLKNLYAASELDERPSYFTRLLILKWLDEKSNTFGPQRLKGYVHVRQMRAELSRYGVEQEVFFRELESLARGFCVLSEDFRTTELTDDDLVSLAPAGRVHLQISADTYYLAAVSEDTWFQDQALAVAISERIKDGSQHYLPRTVLLNARACLGELSKVREKDASAYRAVFDDNRFEHLTDLAKATSSLNAFERSLVSGPWAGADHRYPAGSSHEGRIVNRTNYGIFVDLEQGVTGLIHSSNIEGNHLKLPEFNVGNSVKVTVLDIDHIGKRMGLTIQRSEDGPRR
;
A
#
# COMPACT_ATOMS: atom_id res chain seq x y z
N MET A 1 -33.51 -12.44 3.32
CA MET A 1 -34.40 -12.12 4.49
C MET A 1 -35.79 -12.65 4.18
N ILE A 2 -36.48 -13.29 5.11
CA ILE A 2 -37.83 -13.85 4.86
C ILE A 2 -38.83 -12.68 4.92
N PHE A 3 -39.68 -12.57 3.90
CA PHE A 3 -40.76 -11.61 3.89
C PHE A 3 -41.91 -12.10 4.82
N ASN A 4 -42.13 -11.34 5.90
CA ASN A 4 -43.27 -11.58 6.79
C ASN A 4 -44.31 -10.51 6.57
N LYS A 5 -45.34 -10.85 5.80
CA LYS A 5 -46.44 -9.92 5.43
C LYS A 5 -47.18 -9.49 6.70
N PRO A 6 -47.30 -8.16 6.99
CA PRO A 6 -48.11 -7.68 8.11
C PRO A 6 -49.59 -7.90 7.87
N ASP A 7 -50.38 -7.94 8.94
CA ASP A 7 -51.84 -7.86 8.80
C ASP A 7 -52.24 -6.44 8.32
N VAL A 8 -53.28 -6.35 7.45
CA VAL A 8 -53.75 -5.07 6.94
C VAL A 8 -54.20 -4.12 8.07
N THR A 9 -54.75 -4.69 9.15
CA THR A 9 -55.17 -3.91 10.33
C THR A 9 -54.02 -3.29 11.12
N ALA A 10 -52.82 -3.75 10.90
CA ALA A 10 -51.62 -3.17 11.52
C ALA A 10 -51.05 -1.97 10.72
N LEU A 11 -51.59 -1.67 9.55
CA LEU A 11 -51.23 -0.55 8.69
C LEU A 11 -52.20 0.61 8.96
N LEU A 12 -51.79 1.54 9.84
CA LEU A 12 -52.65 2.62 10.31
C LEU A 12 -52.42 3.94 9.59
N ASN A 13 -51.21 4.15 9.08
CA ASN A 13 -50.79 5.39 8.42
C ASN A 13 -49.77 5.10 7.30
N GLU A 14 -49.34 6.13 6.60
CA GLU A 14 -48.38 6.05 5.51
C GLU A 14 -47.02 5.47 5.96
N SER A 15 -46.51 5.90 7.15
CA SER A 15 -45.25 5.34 7.68
C SER A 15 -45.34 3.85 8.03
N ASP A 16 -46.51 3.36 8.45
CA ASP A 16 -46.70 1.94 8.67
C ASP A 16 -46.67 1.16 7.33
N VAL A 17 -47.26 1.73 6.27
CA VAL A 17 -47.20 1.14 4.92
C VAL A 17 -45.78 1.11 4.41
N GLU A 18 -45.01 2.19 4.58
CA GLU A 18 -43.61 2.26 4.20
C GLU A 18 -42.75 1.24 4.95
N GLN A 19 -42.79 1.24 6.30
CA GLN A 19 -41.87 0.48 7.14
C GLN A 19 -42.24 -0.98 7.36
N LYS A 20 -43.55 -1.27 7.46
CA LYS A 20 -44.03 -2.62 7.79
C LYS A 20 -44.31 -3.48 6.56
N LEU A 21 -44.68 -2.84 5.42
CA LEU A 21 -45.03 -3.58 4.21
C LEU A 21 -44.02 -3.34 3.09
N LEU A 22 -43.83 -2.08 2.64
CA LEU A 22 -42.98 -1.79 1.48
C LEU A 22 -41.53 -2.13 1.67
N TYR A 23 -40.90 -1.56 2.67
CA TYR A 23 -39.47 -1.78 2.87
C TYR A 23 -39.14 -3.27 3.04
N PRO A 24 -39.85 -4.05 3.87
CA PRO A 24 -39.62 -5.50 3.95
C PRO A 24 -39.86 -6.23 2.61
N LEU A 25 -40.84 -5.82 1.81
CA LEU A 25 -41.10 -6.40 0.48
C LEU A 25 -39.96 -6.12 -0.49
N LEU A 26 -39.40 -4.90 -0.46
CA LEU A 26 -38.27 -4.52 -1.31
C LEU A 26 -37.01 -5.34 -1.03
N ILE A 27 -36.67 -5.58 0.26
CA ILE A 27 -35.42 -6.23 0.67
C ILE A 27 -35.50 -7.75 0.79
N ALA A 28 -36.69 -8.31 0.91
CA ALA A 28 -36.82 -9.77 1.08
C ALA A 28 -36.39 -10.52 -0.19
N ASP A 29 -35.83 -11.70 0.03
CA ASP A 29 -35.30 -12.54 -1.05
C ASP A 29 -36.41 -12.95 -2.04
N THR A 30 -36.05 -12.98 -3.32
CA THR A 30 -36.94 -13.49 -4.36
C THR A 30 -37.18 -15.00 -4.19
N PRO A 31 -38.38 -15.50 -4.49
CA PRO A 31 -39.56 -14.85 -5.04
C PRO A 31 -40.51 -14.22 -4.01
N ALA A 32 -40.21 -14.31 -2.70
CA ALA A 32 -41.09 -13.81 -1.64
C ALA A 32 -41.11 -12.28 -1.53
N GLY A 33 -40.03 -11.61 -1.96
CA GLY A 33 -39.89 -10.19 -2.11
C GLY A 33 -39.19 -9.82 -3.41
N LEU A 34 -38.60 -8.62 -3.46
CA LEU A 34 -37.99 -8.09 -4.67
C LEU A 34 -36.44 -8.19 -4.66
N GLY A 35 -35.84 -8.54 -3.55
CA GLY A 35 -34.41 -8.84 -3.42
C GLY A 35 -33.45 -7.66 -3.64
N TYR A 36 -33.87 -6.43 -3.37
CA TYR A 36 -33.00 -5.26 -3.45
C TYR A 36 -32.05 -5.17 -2.26
N ASP A 37 -30.82 -4.75 -2.52
CA ASP A 37 -29.89 -4.40 -1.43
C ASP A 37 -30.40 -3.12 -0.75
N PRO A 38 -30.42 -3.06 0.59
CA PRO A 38 -30.73 -1.83 1.33
C PRO A 38 -29.95 -0.59 0.88
N ALA A 39 -28.72 -0.77 0.38
CA ALA A 39 -27.88 0.32 -0.14
C ALA A 39 -28.43 0.95 -1.43
N ASP A 40 -29.24 0.23 -2.20
CA ASP A 40 -29.84 0.70 -3.45
C ASP A 40 -31.20 1.39 -3.25
N ILE A 41 -31.76 1.33 -2.03
CA ILE A 41 -33.04 1.92 -1.67
C ILE A 41 -32.82 3.28 -0.99
N HIS A 42 -33.25 4.34 -1.64
CA HIS A 42 -33.07 5.73 -1.17
C HIS A 42 -34.37 6.31 -0.67
N THR A 43 -34.36 6.86 0.54
CA THR A 43 -35.53 7.45 1.21
C THR A 43 -35.58 8.97 1.08
N LYS A 44 -36.71 9.57 1.42
CA LYS A 44 -37.04 11.01 1.38
C LYS A 44 -35.90 11.95 1.84
N THR A 45 -35.12 11.58 2.85
CA THR A 45 -34.10 12.46 3.47
C THR A 45 -32.89 12.72 2.56
N ASN A 46 -32.65 11.84 1.60
CA ASN A 46 -31.45 11.88 0.74
C ASN A 46 -31.82 12.20 -0.73
N LEU A 47 -33.11 12.40 -1.03
CA LEU A 47 -33.57 12.59 -2.39
C LEU A 47 -33.69 14.07 -2.76
N ARG A 48 -33.49 14.36 -4.05
CA ARG A 48 -33.72 15.69 -4.61
C ARG A 48 -35.19 16.05 -4.52
N LYS A 49 -35.46 17.26 -4.00
CA LYS A 49 -36.81 17.82 -3.94
C LYS A 49 -37.22 18.40 -5.27
N PHE A 50 -38.42 18.02 -5.74
CA PHE A 50 -39.03 18.63 -6.92
C PHE A 50 -39.94 19.77 -6.51
N VAL A 51 -39.81 20.90 -7.14
CA VAL A 51 -40.61 22.08 -6.83
C VAL A 51 -41.64 22.28 -7.97
N VAL A 52 -42.89 22.15 -7.64
CA VAL A 52 -44.00 22.36 -8.59
C VAL A 52 -44.80 23.58 -8.14
N GLY A 53 -45.08 24.49 -9.08
CA GLY A 53 -45.91 25.68 -8.85
C GLY A 53 -45.27 26.97 -9.35
N LYS A 54 -46.00 28.09 -9.35
CA LYS A 54 -45.53 29.41 -9.78
C LYS A 54 -45.65 30.40 -8.59
N GLY A 55 -44.63 31.22 -8.39
CA GLY A 55 -44.60 32.26 -7.36
C GLY A 55 -44.59 31.74 -5.92
N SER A 56 -45.49 32.29 -5.09
CA SER A 56 -45.57 31.93 -3.66
C SER A 56 -46.20 30.56 -3.37
N ASP A 57 -46.79 29.91 -4.35
CA ASP A 57 -47.47 28.61 -4.19
C ASP A 57 -46.60 27.42 -4.65
N GLN A 58 -45.32 27.51 -4.43
CA GLN A 58 -44.41 26.42 -4.70
C GLN A 58 -44.51 25.35 -3.61
N LYS A 59 -44.82 24.10 -4.03
CA LYS A 59 -44.78 22.93 -3.15
C LYS A 59 -43.57 22.05 -3.54
N SER A 60 -42.85 21.61 -2.51
CA SER A 60 -41.77 20.64 -2.68
C SER A 60 -42.31 19.22 -2.55
N TYR A 61 -42.08 18.41 -3.55
CA TYR A 61 -42.46 17.01 -3.60
C TYR A 61 -41.25 16.12 -3.76
N PHE A 62 -41.32 14.92 -3.22
CA PHE A 62 -40.31 13.88 -3.37
C PHE A 62 -40.94 12.51 -3.23
N PRO A 63 -40.52 11.50 -3.98
CA PRO A 63 -41.01 10.15 -3.84
C PRO A 63 -40.62 9.54 -2.49
N ASP A 64 -41.37 8.56 -2.00
CA ASP A 64 -41.04 7.87 -0.74
C ASP A 64 -39.78 7.06 -0.84
N TYR A 65 -39.64 6.29 -1.94
CA TYR A 65 -38.39 5.60 -2.27
C TYR A 65 -38.04 5.76 -3.75
N ILE A 66 -36.73 5.83 -3.99
CA ILE A 66 -36.13 5.60 -5.31
C ILE A 66 -35.21 4.39 -5.18
N ILE A 67 -35.35 3.41 -6.07
CA ILE A 67 -34.45 2.28 -6.17
C ILE A 67 -33.51 2.57 -7.32
N SER A 68 -32.19 2.58 -7.00
CA SER A 68 -31.14 2.79 -7.99
C SER A 68 -30.26 1.56 -8.14
N ARG A 69 -29.68 1.42 -9.33
CA ARG A 69 -28.64 0.42 -9.63
C ARG A 69 -27.44 1.13 -10.21
N GLY A 70 -26.28 0.94 -9.58
CA GLY A 70 -25.04 1.60 -10.01
C GLY A 70 -25.19 3.13 -10.15
N GLY A 71 -25.95 3.77 -9.26
CA GLY A 71 -26.21 5.21 -9.26
C GLY A 71 -27.29 5.68 -10.24
N LEU A 72 -27.91 4.80 -11.05
CA LEU A 72 -29.04 5.15 -11.92
C LEU A 72 -30.36 4.83 -11.22
N PRO A 73 -31.34 5.78 -11.18
CA PRO A 73 -32.67 5.50 -10.69
C PRO A 73 -33.41 4.59 -11.68
N ILE A 74 -33.99 3.49 -11.21
CA ILE A 74 -34.71 2.51 -12.05
C ILE A 74 -36.17 2.42 -11.71
N VAL A 75 -36.53 2.46 -10.40
CA VAL A 75 -37.89 2.32 -9.91
C VAL A 75 -38.18 3.47 -8.95
N VAL A 76 -39.37 4.06 -9.11
CA VAL A 76 -39.96 5.02 -8.16
C VAL A 76 -41.09 4.32 -7.39
N VAL A 77 -41.12 4.53 -6.08
CA VAL A 77 -42.12 3.94 -5.18
C VAL A 77 -42.80 5.02 -4.37
N GLU A 78 -44.12 4.99 -4.32
CA GLU A 78 -44.97 5.92 -3.58
C GLU A 78 -45.86 5.16 -2.61
N ALA A 79 -45.88 5.58 -1.36
CA ALA A 79 -46.73 5.08 -0.32
C ALA A 79 -47.86 6.08 -0.02
N LYS A 80 -49.02 5.58 0.37
CA LYS A 80 -50.13 6.41 0.85
C LYS A 80 -50.78 5.80 2.07
N THR A 81 -51.47 6.63 2.82
CA THR A 81 -52.34 6.18 3.92
C THR A 81 -53.37 5.20 3.42
N PRO A 82 -53.69 4.14 4.17
CA PRO A 82 -54.70 3.17 3.79
C PRO A 82 -56.04 3.80 3.45
N GLY A 83 -56.56 3.50 2.23
CA GLY A 83 -57.79 4.04 1.69
C GLY A 83 -57.65 5.34 0.89
N ALA A 84 -56.44 5.83 0.64
CA ALA A 84 -56.16 6.91 -0.27
C ALA A 84 -56.43 6.53 -1.74
N ASP A 85 -56.57 7.53 -2.61
CA ASP A 85 -56.75 7.31 -4.06
C ASP A 85 -55.42 6.83 -4.69
N LEU A 86 -55.37 5.54 -4.97
CA LEU A 86 -54.17 4.92 -5.58
C LEU A 86 -53.97 5.28 -7.05
N ASN A 87 -55.01 5.71 -7.78
CA ASN A 87 -54.81 6.21 -9.14
C ASN A 87 -54.05 7.52 -9.11
N GLU A 88 -54.34 8.38 -8.12
CA GLU A 88 -53.57 9.61 -7.88
C GLU A 88 -52.16 9.32 -7.44
N ALA A 89 -51.95 8.40 -6.49
CA ALA A 89 -50.62 7.97 -6.06
C ALA A 89 -49.79 7.40 -7.22
N PHE A 90 -50.38 6.58 -8.06
CA PHE A 90 -49.70 6.03 -9.24
C PHE A 90 -49.36 7.14 -10.27
N ARG A 91 -50.25 8.13 -10.40
CA ARG A 91 -50.00 9.32 -11.23
C ARG A 91 -48.84 10.14 -10.65
N GLU A 92 -48.78 10.37 -9.35
CA GLU A 92 -47.68 11.05 -8.66
C GLU A 92 -46.35 10.34 -8.88
N ALA A 93 -46.29 9.02 -8.69
CA ALA A 93 -45.08 8.22 -8.94
C ALA A 93 -44.56 8.36 -10.39
N ARG A 94 -45.49 8.42 -11.37
CA ARG A 94 -45.14 8.65 -12.78
C ARG A 94 -44.62 10.07 -13.03
N LEU A 95 -45.15 11.09 -12.36
CA LEU A 95 -44.67 12.46 -12.45
C LEU A 95 -43.22 12.53 -11.91
N TYR A 96 -42.92 11.90 -10.79
CA TYR A 96 -41.58 11.80 -10.28
C TYR A 96 -40.62 11.08 -11.25
N ALA A 97 -41.07 9.98 -11.87
CA ALA A 97 -40.34 9.27 -12.89
C ALA A 97 -40.02 10.18 -14.11
N ALA A 98 -41.00 10.96 -14.56
CA ALA A 98 -40.82 11.90 -15.66
C ALA A 98 -39.81 13.02 -15.33
N GLU A 99 -39.88 13.60 -14.14
CA GLU A 99 -38.97 14.63 -13.67
C GLU A 99 -37.55 14.10 -13.51
N LEU A 100 -37.39 12.87 -12.99
CA LEU A 100 -36.08 12.20 -12.93
C LEU A 100 -35.53 11.96 -14.34
N ASN A 101 -36.36 11.45 -15.25
CA ASN A 101 -35.94 11.17 -16.62
C ASN A 101 -35.57 12.44 -17.40
N ALA A 102 -36.19 13.59 -17.10
CA ALA A 102 -35.85 14.87 -17.71
C ALA A 102 -34.44 15.37 -17.42
N GLN A 103 -33.76 14.82 -16.40
CA GLN A 103 -32.39 15.14 -16.06
C GLN A 103 -31.37 14.39 -16.94
N PHE A 104 -31.79 13.38 -17.67
CA PHE A 104 -30.92 12.59 -18.54
C PHE A 104 -31.03 13.09 -20.01
N ALA A 105 -30.03 12.68 -20.82
CA ALA A 105 -30.02 13.05 -22.24
C ALA A 105 -31.24 12.50 -22.98
N THR A 106 -31.67 13.18 -23.99
CA THR A 106 -32.82 12.80 -24.84
C THR A 106 -32.72 11.35 -25.32
N GLY A 107 -33.74 10.55 -25.06
CA GLY A 107 -33.76 9.13 -25.38
C GLY A 107 -33.18 8.20 -24.31
N LEU A 108 -32.76 8.75 -23.16
CA LEU A 108 -32.43 7.99 -21.96
C LEU A 108 -33.52 8.18 -20.91
N GLN A 109 -34.26 7.13 -20.61
CA GLN A 109 -35.29 7.10 -19.60
C GLN A 109 -35.00 5.96 -18.61
N PRO A 110 -34.12 6.18 -17.64
CA PRO A 110 -33.71 5.13 -16.69
C PRO A 110 -34.90 4.72 -15.81
N VAL A 111 -35.73 5.65 -15.35
CA VAL A 111 -36.89 5.34 -14.53
C VAL A 111 -38.06 4.94 -15.42
N ASN A 112 -38.18 3.64 -15.66
CA ASN A 112 -39.25 3.10 -16.49
C ASN A 112 -40.34 2.34 -15.69
N LYS A 113 -40.14 2.16 -14.38
CA LYS A 113 -41.02 1.39 -13.50
C LYS A 113 -41.46 2.23 -12.31
N VAL A 114 -42.73 2.11 -11.96
CA VAL A 114 -43.31 2.79 -10.81
C VAL A 114 -44.19 1.83 -10.00
N ILE A 115 -44.14 2.00 -8.67
CA ILE A 115 -44.97 1.28 -7.70
C ILE A 115 -45.72 2.30 -6.84
N ALA A 116 -47.01 2.08 -6.59
CA ALA A 116 -47.80 2.86 -5.63
C ALA A 116 -48.60 1.92 -4.75
N THR A 117 -48.71 2.19 -3.44
CA THR A 117 -49.50 1.37 -2.54
C THR A 117 -50.06 2.16 -1.37
N ASP A 118 -51.28 1.77 -0.94
CA ASP A 118 -51.90 2.21 0.32
C ASP A 118 -51.91 1.12 1.38
N GLY A 119 -51.19 0.01 1.16
CA GLY A 119 -51.18 -1.16 2.01
C GLY A 119 -52.35 -2.13 1.81
N ARG A 120 -53.43 -1.70 1.16
CA ARG A 120 -54.58 -2.57 0.79
C ARG A 120 -54.41 -3.11 -0.62
N PHE A 121 -53.87 -2.30 -1.50
CA PHE A 121 -53.57 -2.66 -2.88
C PHE A 121 -52.15 -2.18 -3.24
N LEU A 122 -51.51 -2.89 -4.14
CA LEU A 122 -50.26 -2.52 -4.76
C LEU A 122 -50.50 -2.35 -6.26
N TYR A 123 -50.23 -1.15 -6.75
CA TYR A 123 -50.25 -0.79 -8.17
C TYR A 123 -48.84 -0.73 -8.68
N ALA A 124 -48.55 -1.42 -9.80
CA ALA A 124 -47.23 -1.35 -10.42
C ALA A 124 -47.37 -1.36 -11.94
N GLY A 125 -46.43 -0.66 -12.59
CA GLY A 125 -46.45 -0.57 -14.05
C GLY A 125 -45.35 0.28 -14.64
N SER A 126 -45.48 0.55 -15.95
CA SER A 126 -44.53 1.43 -16.65
C SER A 126 -44.79 2.89 -16.30
N ALA A 127 -43.74 3.69 -16.18
CA ALA A 127 -43.83 5.13 -16.03
C ALA A 127 -44.54 5.83 -17.22
N ASP A 128 -44.48 5.23 -18.40
CA ASP A 128 -45.04 5.78 -19.62
C ASP A 128 -46.55 5.47 -19.80
N HIS A 129 -47.09 4.51 -19.03
CA HIS A 129 -48.47 4.11 -19.15
C HIS A 129 -49.37 4.70 -18.06
N ALA A 130 -50.54 5.24 -18.43
CA ALA A 130 -51.46 5.89 -17.50
C ALA A 130 -52.10 4.90 -16.52
N GLN A 131 -52.27 3.65 -16.92
CA GLN A 131 -52.90 2.60 -16.12
C GLN A 131 -51.80 1.64 -15.58
N PRO A 132 -51.95 1.19 -14.32
CA PRO A 132 -51.05 0.19 -13.78
C PRO A 132 -51.22 -1.15 -14.53
N LYS A 133 -50.11 -1.86 -14.72
CA LYS A 133 -50.11 -3.21 -15.30
C LYS A 133 -50.53 -4.26 -14.28
N PHE A 134 -50.16 -4.06 -13.02
CA PHE A 134 -50.47 -4.96 -11.90
C PHE A 134 -51.33 -4.21 -10.88
N ILE A 135 -52.41 -4.84 -10.44
CA ILE A 135 -53.28 -4.36 -9.37
C ILE A 135 -53.44 -5.50 -8.37
N ILE A 136 -52.60 -5.57 -7.37
CA ILE A 136 -52.45 -6.69 -6.46
C ILE A 136 -53.11 -6.33 -5.11
N PRO A 137 -54.20 -6.96 -4.71
CA PRO A 137 -54.75 -6.77 -3.38
C PRO A 137 -53.76 -7.35 -2.33
N HIS A 138 -53.76 -6.76 -1.15
CA HIS A 138 -52.90 -7.20 -0.05
C HIS A 138 -52.97 -8.72 0.22
N SER A 139 -54.16 -9.32 0.17
CA SER A 139 -54.34 -10.76 0.35
C SER A 139 -53.56 -11.61 -0.64
N SER A 140 -53.35 -11.05 -1.88
CA SER A 140 -52.67 -11.72 -2.98
C SER A 140 -51.14 -11.48 -3.02
N ILE A 141 -50.60 -10.75 -2.09
CA ILE A 141 -49.12 -10.62 -1.92
C ILE A 141 -48.59 -11.92 -1.30
N ASP A 142 -48.36 -12.91 -2.15
CA ASP A 142 -47.96 -14.27 -1.77
C ASP A 142 -47.29 -14.93 -2.97
N VAL A 143 -46.24 -15.72 -2.71
CA VAL A 143 -45.42 -16.44 -3.70
C VAL A 143 -46.24 -17.37 -4.59
N TYR A 144 -47.34 -17.92 -4.03
CA TYR A 144 -48.22 -18.84 -4.75
C TYR A 144 -49.29 -18.12 -5.63
N ASN A 145 -49.35 -16.78 -5.56
CA ASN A 145 -50.23 -16.00 -6.43
C ASN A 145 -49.57 -15.71 -7.76
N GLY A 146 -50.16 -16.07 -8.88
CA GLY A 146 -49.58 -15.92 -10.20
C GLY A 146 -49.37 -14.46 -10.64
N GLU A 147 -50.22 -13.54 -10.19
CA GLU A 147 -50.10 -12.12 -10.50
C GLU A 147 -48.92 -11.49 -9.68
N PHE A 148 -48.84 -11.82 -8.41
CA PHE A 148 -47.70 -11.41 -7.56
C PHE A 148 -46.38 -11.98 -8.07
N SER A 149 -46.35 -13.25 -8.47
CA SER A 149 -45.17 -13.88 -9.05
C SER A 149 -44.71 -13.17 -10.34
N SER A 150 -45.68 -12.78 -11.21
CA SER A 150 -45.38 -12.04 -12.43
C SER A 150 -44.86 -10.61 -12.14
N PHE A 151 -45.46 -9.94 -11.16
CA PHE A 151 -44.97 -8.66 -10.65
C PHE A 151 -43.55 -8.78 -10.07
N SER A 152 -43.33 -9.73 -9.19
CA SER A 152 -41.99 -9.95 -8.59
C SER A 152 -40.94 -10.21 -9.67
N ALA A 153 -41.22 -11.02 -10.68
CA ALA A 153 -40.28 -11.30 -11.78
C ALA A 153 -39.93 -10.04 -12.60
N GLU A 154 -40.90 -9.09 -12.77
CA GLU A 154 -40.68 -7.87 -13.55
C GLU A 154 -40.01 -6.75 -12.74
N PHE A 155 -40.27 -6.70 -11.42
CA PHE A 155 -39.85 -5.60 -10.54
C PHE A 155 -38.72 -5.94 -9.58
N ASN A 156 -38.20 -7.17 -9.61
CA ASN A 156 -37.10 -7.58 -8.72
C ASN A 156 -35.74 -6.96 -9.09
N ALA A 157 -34.77 -7.16 -8.23
CA ALA A 157 -33.40 -6.66 -8.40
C ALA A 157 -32.77 -7.13 -9.71
N SER A 158 -32.97 -8.40 -10.11
CA SER A 158 -32.44 -8.94 -11.36
C SER A 158 -33.04 -8.24 -12.61
N ALA A 159 -34.31 -7.91 -12.57
CA ALA A 159 -34.98 -7.16 -13.65
C ALA A 159 -34.52 -5.69 -13.70
N ALA A 160 -34.19 -5.11 -12.56
CA ALA A 160 -33.55 -3.80 -12.48
C ALA A 160 -32.12 -3.83 -13.02
N ASP A 161 -31.34 -4.88 -12.71
CA ASP A 161 -30.00 -5.10 -13.26
C ASP A 161 -30.01 -5.26 -14.78
N ALA A 162 -30.96 -5.99 -15.31
CA ALA A 162 -31.16 -6.10 -16.77
C ALA A 162 -31.40 -4.74 -17.42
N THR A 163 -32.30 -3.92 -16.82
CA THR A 163 -32.58 -2.56 -17.29
C THR A 163 -31.34 -1.68 -17.25
N PHE A 164 -30.62 -1.71 -16.14
CA PHE A 164 -29.39 -1.00 -15.95
C PHE A 164 -28.30 -1.40 -16.98
N SER A 165 -28.13 -2.70 -17.23
CA SER A 165 -27.16 -3.21 -18.21
C SER A 165 -27.45 -2.76 -19.65
N ILE A 166 -28.70 -2.54 -20.00
CA ILE A 166 -29.13 -2.00 -21.32
C ILE A 166 -28.84 -0.49 -21.44
N LEU A 167 -29.03 0.25 -20.36
CA LEU A 167 -28.90 1.71 -20.37
C LEU A 167 -27.44 2.20 -20.27
N MET A 168 -26.65 1.55 -19.46
CA MET A 168 -25.28 2.02 -19.18
C MET A 168 -24.36 2.13 -20.38
N PRO A 169 -24.37 1.25 -21.39
CA PRO A 169 -23.56 1.43 -22.60
C PRO A 169 -23.89 2.70 -23.37
N ARG A 170 -25.07 3.25 -23.20
CA ARG A 170 -25.47 4.54 -23.81
C ARG A 170 -24.98 5.74 -23.02
N ILE A 171 -24.74 5.58 -21.73
CA ILE A 171 -24.24 6.62 -20.82
C ILE A 171 -22.71 6.63 -20.80
N ARG A 172 -22.09 5.46 -20.73
CA ARG A 172 -20.65 5.30 -20.72
C ARG A 172 -20.21 4.49 -21.95
N PRO A 173 -19.33 5.03 -22.80
CA PRO A 173 -18.88 4.32 -24.00
C PRO A 173 -18.10 3.04 -23.63
N LYS A 174 -18.31 1.95 -24.39
CA LYS A 174 -17.64 0.65 -24.16
C LYS A 174 -16.19 0.59 -24.64
N ARG A 175 -15.72 1.58 -25.42
CA ARG A 175 -14.36 1.60 -25.97
C ARG A 175 -13.51 2.59 -25.21
N PHE A 176 -12.34 2.09 -24.79
CA PHE A 176 -11.33 2.85 -24.10
C PHE A 176 -9.97 2.54 -24.71
N TRP A 177 -9.09 3.50 -24.67
CA TRP A 177 -7.72 3.38 -25.19
C TRP A 177 -6.72 3.73 -24.10
N LYS A 178 -5.78 2.81 -23.86
CA LYS A 178 -4.69 3.02 -22.90
C LYS A 178 -3.42 3.40 -23.67
N PRO A 179 -2.86 4.62 -23.47
CA PRO A 179 -1.70 5.09 -24.22
C PRO A 179 -0.54 4.11 -24.25
N ARG A 180 -0.19 3.54 -23.12
CA ARG A 180 0.88 2.53 -23.02
C ARG A 180 0.63 1.32 -23.93
N LYS A 181 -0.60 0.85 -24.06
CA LYS A 181 -0.95 -0.26 -24.95
C LYS A 181 -0.87 0.10 -26.45
N LEU A 182 -0.92 1.38 -26.79
CA LEU A 182 -0.80 1.88 -28.17
C LEU A 182 0.65 2.07 -28.63
N VAL A 183 1.63 2.06 -27.70
CA VAL A 183 3.04 2.35 -28.03
C VAL A 183 3.71 1.25 -28.84
N GLY A 184 3.27 0.00 -28.75
CA GLY A 184 3.88 -1.12 -29.47
C GLY A 184 3.53 -2.48 -28.87
N GLY A 185 4.28 -3.52 -29.23
CA GLY A 185 4.09 -4.88 -28.72
C GLY A 185 4.29 -4.99 -27.21
N VAL A 186 3.84 -6.12 -26.62
CA VAL A 186 3.89 -6.36 -25.16
C VAL A 186 5.32 -6.26 -24.62
N ALA A 187 6.32 -6.72 -25.34
CA ALA A 187 7.72 -6.64 -24.92
C ALA A 187 8.17 -5.18 -24.76
N PHE A 188 7.84 -4.32 -25.73
CA PHE A 188 8.16 -2.89 -25.68
C PHE A 188 7.44 -2.18 -24.53
N GLN A 189 6.16 -2.51 -24.30
CA GLN A 189 5.38 -1.94 -23.20
C GLN A 189 5.92 -2.30 -21.80
N ARG A 190 6.62 -3.43 -21.68
CA ARG A 190 7.24 -3.93 -20.45
C ARG A 190 8.75 -3.68 -20.38
N GLU A 191 9.28 -2.89 -21.29
CA GLU A 191 10.69 -2.59 -21.34
C GLU A 191 11.17 -1.97 -20.03
N GLU A 192 12.27 -2.49 -19.53
CA GLU A 192 12.97 -1.96 -18.36
C GLU A 192 14.13 -1.07 -18.81
N VAL A 193 14.36 0.00 -18.06
CA VAL A 193 15.51 0.90 -18.31
C VAL A 193 16.83 0.30 -17.81
N GLY A 194 16.75 -0.88 -17.16
CA GLY A 194 17.90 -1.55 -16.58
C GLY A 194 18.37 -0.94 -15.26
N MET A 195 19.58 -1.31 -14.88
CA MET A 195 20.27 -0.75 -13.71
C MET A 195 21.38 0.19 -14.16
N ASN A 196 21.66 1.22 -13.36
CA ASN A 196 22.84 2.03 -13.59
C ASN A 196 24.11 1.34 -13.07
N SER A 197 25.28 1.83 -13.48
CA SER A 197 26.57 1.19 -13.20
C SER A 197 26.88 1.03 -11.70
N PHE A 198 26.53 2.01 -10.86
CA PHE A 198 26.77 1.97 -9.43
C PHE A 198 25.68 1.19 -8.66
N GLY A 199 24.44 1.23 -9.10
CA GLY A 199 23.34 0.58 -8.41
C GLY A 199 23.52 -0.93 -8.32
N ALA A 200 23.93 -1.56 -9.41
CA ALA A 200 24.17 -3.00 -9.46
C ALA A 200 25.23 -3.45 -8.44
N THR A 201 26.35 -2.72 -8.37
CA THR A 201 27.42 -3.02 -7.42
C THR A 201 27.04 -2.70 -5.97
N ILE A 202 26.29 -1.62 -5.72
CA ILE A 202 25.79 -1.30 -4.37
C ILE A 202 24.87 -2.40 -3.85
N SER A 203 23.99 -2.93 -4.69
CA SER A 203 23.09 -4.02 -4.31
C SER A 203 23.86 -5.31 -4.01
N ALA A 204 24.96 -5.59 -4.73
CA ALA A 204 25.80 -6.77 -4.49
C ALA A 204 26.67 -6.59 -3.25
N ASP A 205 27.40 -5.47 -3.15
CA ASP A 205 28.44 -5.27 -2.13
C ASP A 205 27.87 -4.92 -0.74
N PHE A 206 26.69 -4.26 -0.69
CA PHE A 206 26.12 -3.74 0.57
C PHE A 206 24.74 -4.32 0.91
N SER A 207 24.34 -5.44 0.30
CA SER A 207 23.08 -6.13 0.62
C SER A 207 22.98 -6.47 2.11
N ASN A 208 24.07 -6.92 2.73
CA ASN A 208 24.17 -7.23 4.15
C ASN A 208 23.92 -6.01 5.06
N ILE A 209 24.22 -4.80 4.58
CA ILE A 209 24.00 -3.55 5.32
C ILE A 209 22.54 -3.08 5.16
N PHE A 210 22.02 -3.08 3.94
CA PHE A 210 20.68 -2.54 3.67
C PHE A 210 19.55 -3.54 3.92
N ASN A 211 19.78 -4.83 3.63
CA ASN A 211 18.81 -5.92 3.84
C ASN A 211 19.46 -7.12 4.54
N PRO A 212 19.79 -7.03 5.84
CA PRO A 212 20.46 -8.09 6.59
C PRO A 212 19.56 -9.31 6.71
N LEU A 213 19.90 -10.40 6.02
CA LEU A 213 19.14 -11.63 6.00
C LEU A 213 19.72 -12.67 7.00
N THR A 214 21.03 -12.79 7.06
CA THR A 214 21.69 -13.75 7.93
C THR A 214 21.77 -13.28 9.39
N LEU A 215 21.99 -14.21 10.32
CA LEU A 215 22.20 -13.85 11.72
C LEU A 215 23.47 -13.00 11.90
N GLU A 216 24.51 -13.27 11.11
CA GLU A 216 25.78 -12.52 11.12
C GLU A 216 25.58 -11.08 10.68
N ASP A 217 24.86 -10.85 9.58
CA ASP A 217 24.52 -9.51 9.10
C ASP A 217 23.70 -8.74 10.14
N ARG A 218 22.71 -9.39 10.73
CA ARG A 218 21.87 -8.81 11.78
C ARG A 218 22.70 -8.43 13.01
N ASN A 219 23.63 -9.27 13.43
CA ASN A 219 24.55 -8.98 14.52
C ASN A 219 25.51 -7.84 14.19
N PHE A 220 26.03 -7.79 12.96
CA PHE A 220 26.84 -6.67 12.48
C PHE A 220 26.09 -5.35 12.57
N ILE A 221 24.84 -5.35 12.11
CA ILE A 221 23.98 -4.16 12.17
C ILE A 221 23.62 -3.79 13.61
N ALA A 222 23.33 -4.76 14.46
CA ALA A 222 23.01 -4.53 15.87
C ALA A 222 24.16 -3.85 16.62
N LYS A 223 25.41 -4.16 16.24
CA LYS A 223 26.63 -3.57 16.82
C LYS A 223 26.99 -2.20 16.22
N ASN A 224 26.88 -2.04 14.91
CA ASN A 224 27.48 -0.91 14.21
C ASN A 224 26.45 0.09 13.63
N GLY A 225 25.24 -0.35 13.32
CA GLY A 225 24.25 0.43 12.58
C GLY A 225 22.91 0.59 13.27
N TYR A 226 22.76 0.12 14.49
CA TYR A 226 21.54 0.27 15.25
C TYR A 226 21.37 1.73 15.72
N ILE A 227 20.18 2.28 15.51
CA ILE A 227 19.82 3.61 15.99
C ILE A 227 18.94 3.46 17.24
N SER A 228 19.52 3.76 18.37
CA SER A 228 18.77 3.81 19.61
C SER A 228 17.94 5.12 19.69
N SER A 229 16.89 5.09 20.44
CA SER A 229 16.14 6.29 20.83
C SER A 229 15.95 6.29 22.34
N LYS A 230 15.88 7.48 22.96
CA LYS A 230 15.67 7.59 24.42
C LYS A 230 14.41 6.81 24.86
N ARG A 231 13.41 6.70 23.99
CA ARG A 231 12.19 5.93 24.26
C ARG A 231 12.41 4.41 24.27
N ARG A 232 13.36 3.90 23.47
CA ARG A 232 13.72 2.47 23.45
C ARG A 232 14.71 2.13 24.55
N GLU A 233 15.66 3.01 24.81
CA GLU A 233 16.67 2.82 25.88
C GLU A 233 16.02 2.64 27.24
N ARG A 234 14.91 3.30 27.53
CA ARG A 234 14.14 3.13 28.78
C ARG A 234 13.67 1.71 29.04
N TYR A 235 13.60 0.85 28.02
CA TYR A 235 13.19 -0.55 28.17
C TYR A 235 14.36 -1.49 28.45
N VAL A 236 15.59 -1.07 28.22
CA VAL A 236 16.77 -1.90 28.43
C VAL A 236 16.91 -2.28 29.90
N GLU A 237 16.77 -1.30 30.81
CA GLU A 237 16.88 -1.54 32.25
C GLU A 237 15.76 -2.46 32.80
N PRO A 238 14.47 -2.24 32.50
CA PRO A 238 13.41 -3.18 32.89
C PRO A 238 13.66 -4.60 32.37
N ILE A 239 14.09 -4.76 31.11
CA ILE A 239 14.38 -6.07 30.51
C ILE A 239 15.60 -6.71 31.20
N ASP A 240 16.66 -5.95 31.49
CA ASP A 240 17.81 -6.46 32.26
C ASP A 240 17.39 -6.97 33.63
N ARG A 241 16.51 -6.24 34.33
CA ARG A 241 15.97 -6.68 35.64
C ARG A 241 15.21 -8.00 35.53
N VAL A 242 14.38 -8.16 34.49
CA VAL A 242 13.64 -9.42 34.25
C VAL A 242 14.61 -10.56 34.00
N ILE A 243 15.63 -10.37 33.16
CA ILE A 243 16.63 -11.40 32.86
C ILE A 243 17.42 -11.76 34.11
N ARG A 244 17.86 -10.81 34.92
CA ARG A 244 18.56 -11.06 36.18
C ARG A 244 17.71 -11.87 37.17
N ALA A 245 16.43 -11.52 37.28
CA ALA A 245 15.49 -12.22 38.16
C ALA A 245 15.20 -13.65 37.71
N SER A 246 15.30 -13.92 36.39
CA SER A 246 15.05 -15.25 35.79
C SER A 246 16.30 -16.10 35.66
N THR A 247 17.51 -15.55 35.94
CA THR A 247 18.78 -16.32 35.80
C THR A 247 18.88 -17.37 36.89
N PRO A 248 19.09 -18.67 36.55
CA PRO A 248 19.19 -19.73 37.54
C PRO A 248 20.38 -19.49 38.48
N VAL A 249 20.18 -19.81 39.76
CA VAL A 249 21.27 -19.81 40.72
C VAL A 249 22.09 -21.05 40.48
N SER A 250 23.38 -20.90 40.18
CA SER A 250 24.32 -22.04 40.01
C SER A 250 24.42 -22.81 41.33
N GLU A 251 24.14 -24.12 41.32
CA GLU A 251 24.21 -24.98 42.48
C GLU A 251 25.66 -25.11 43.08
N THR A 252 26.63 -24.62 42.32
CA THR A 252 28.07 -24.74 42.69
C THR A 252 28.66 -23.53 43.42
N ARG A 253 27.88 -22.48 43.67
CA ARG A 253 28.31 -21.34 44.49
C ARG A 253 27.39 -21.12 45.67
N SER A 254 27.69 -21.77 46.76
CA SER A 254 27.28 -21.29 48.10
C SER A 254 27.92 -19.92 48.30
N LYS A 255 27.19 -18.83 48.12
CA LYS A 255 27.58 -17.54 48.65
C LYS A 255 27.47 -17.64 50.16
N THR A 256 28.58 -17.58 50.86
CA THR A 256 28.61 -17.21 52.25
C THR A 256 27.89 -15.86 52.40
N LEU A 257 26.77 -15.86 53.10
CA LEU A 257 26.11 -14.65 53.55
C LEU A 257 27.10 -13.91 54.49
N GLU A 258 27.64 -12.81 54.02
CA GLU A 258 28.32 -11.89 54.90
C GLU A 258 27.26 -11.22 55.81
N ASP A 259 27.58 -11.11 57.13
CA ASP A 259 26.73 -10.68 58.21
C ASP A 259 26.22 -9.20 58.13
N THR A 260 26.38 -8.56 56.95
CA THR A 260 26.04 -7.15 56.74
C THR A 260 24.96 -6.92 55.65
N ALA A 261 24.27 -7.97 55.20
CA ALA A 261 23.18 -7.81 54.18
C ALA A 261 21.96 -7.12 54.80
N SER A 262 21.58 -5.96 54.24
CA SER A 262 20.40 -5.23 54.63
C SER A 262 19.09 -6.04 54.34
N PRO A 263 18.02 -5.87 55.15
CA PRO A 263 16.75 -6.60 54.93
C PRO A 263 16.17 -6.44 53.50
N SER A 264 16.52 -5.36 52.79
CA SER A 264 16.12 -5.11 51.43
C SER A 264 16.79 -6.04 50.40
N GLU A 265 18.04 -6.53 50.69
CA GLU A 265 18.75 -7.50 49.85
C GLU A 265 18.22 -8.91 50.04
N ILE A 266 17.86 -9.26 51.28
CA ILE A 266 17.25 -10.56 51.61
C ILE A 266 15.86 -10.66 50.94
N VAL A 267 15.06 -9.56 50.95
CA VAL A 267 13.79 -9.49 50.26
C VAL A 267 13.95 -9.58 48.73
N LYS A 268 15.00 -9.01 48.16
CA LYS A 268 15.35 -9.18 46.75
C LYS A 268 15.76 -10.59 46.38
N VAL A 269 16.46 -11.28 47.25
CA VAL A 269 16.88 -12.71 47.08
C VAL A 269 15.66 -13.63 47.28
N LEU A 270 14.80 -13.35 48.26
CA LEU A 270 13.60 -14.14 48.52
C LEU A 270 12.44 -13.87 47.51
N ARG A 271 12.46 -12.77 46.81
CA ARG A 271 11.62 -12.49 45.65
C ARG A 271 12.23 -13.00 44.32
N GLY A 272 13.23 -13.86 44.42
CA GLY A 272 13.84 -14.54 43.29
C GLY A 272 12.87 -15.47 42.51
N PRO A 273 13.36 -16.31 41.64
CA PRO A 273 12.80 -16.79 40.36
C PRO A 273 11.35 -17.33 40.36
N ARG A 274 10.68 -17.47 41.48
CA ARG A 274 9.35 -18.08 41.57
C ARG A 274 8.19 -17.29 40.92
N GLN A 275 8.35 -16.01 40.61
CA GLN A 275 7.29 -15.19 40.01
C GLN A 275 7.31 -15.15 38.47
N LEU A 276 8.36 -15.61 37.83
CA LEU A 276 8.52 -15.52 36.37
C LEU A 276 8.32 -16.85 35.63
N GLU A 277 8.05 -17.92 36.38
CA GLU A 277 7.92 -19.30 35.85
C GLU A 277 6.76 -19.48 34.84
N HIS A 278 5.91 -18.47 34.64
CA HIS A 278 4.74 -18.56 33.77
C HIS A 278 4.54 -17.30 32.87
N GLN A 279 5.62 -16.57 32.54
CA GLN A 279 5.47 -15.30 31.83
C GLN A 279 6.19 -15.28 30.50
N VAL A 280 5.52 -14.66 29.52
CA VAL A 280 6.04 -14.39 28.20
C VAL A 280 6.27 -12.88 28.07
N MET A 281 7.45 -12.48 27.63
CA MET A 281 7.79 -11.10 27.37
C MET A 281 7.30 -10.69 25.98
N LEU A 282 6.51 -9.65 25.90
CA LEU A 282 5.98 -9.12 24.64
C LEU A 282 6.75 -7.86 24.23
N ILE A 283 7.21 -7.84 22.97
CA ILE A 283 7.79 -6.66 22.33
C ILE A 283 6.86 -6.20 21.22
N VAL A 284 6.03 -5.21 21.52
CA VAL A 284 4.96 -4.73 20.66
C VAL A 284 5.42 -3.52 19.83
N GLY A 285 5.10 -3.47 18.56
CA GLY A 285 5.41 -2.32 17.69
C GLY A 285 4.89 -2.52 16.27
N SER A 286 4.69 -1.45 15.53
CA SER A 286 4.17 -1.49 14.16
C SER A 286 5.00 -2.40 13.23
N ALA A 287 4.42 -2.81 12.10
CA ALA A 287 5.14 -3.59 11.09
C ALA A 287 6.41 -2.84 10.65
N GLY A 288 7.54 -3.54 10.59
CA GLY A 288 8.83 -2.92 10.25
C GLY A 288 9.38 -1.93 11.27
N ALA A 289 8.82 -1.84 12.49
CA ALA A 289 9.35 -1.00 13.56
C ALA A 289 10.75 -1.39 14.04
N GLY A 290 11.28 -2.53 13.59
CA GLY A 290 12.60 -3.03 14.00
C GLY A 290 12.58 -3.78 15.34
N LYS A 291 11.50 -4.55 15.61
CA LYS A 291 11.36 -5.40 16.81
C LYS A 291 12.52 -6.41 16.91
N THR A 292 12.76 -7.16 15.85
CA THR A 292 13.85 -8.13 15.77
C THR A 292 15.22 -7.45 15.93
N SER A 293 15.43 -6.30 15.26
CA SER A 293 16.69 -5.53 15.42
C SER A 293 16.88 -5.01 16.85
N PHE A 294 15.81 -4.69 17.56
CA PHE A 294 15.88 -4.31 18.97
C PHE A 294 16.30 -5.49 19.86
N ILE A 295 15.76 -6.68 19.60
CA ILE A 295 16.14 -7.92 20.31
C ILE A 295 17.62 -8.26 20.05
N ASP A 296 18.07 -8.16 18.78
CA ASP A 296 19.47 -8.38 18.43
C ASP A 296 20.37 -7.34 19.10
N HIS A 297 19.96 -6.09 19.18
CA HIS A 297 20.70 -5.04 19.89
C HIS A 297 20.76 -5.29 21.42
N LEU A 298 19.66 -5.74 22.03
CA LEU A 298 19.67 -6.17 23.44
C LEU A 298 20.73 -7.25 23.67
N ARG A 299 20.67 -8.30 22.84
CA ARG A 299 21.60 -9.44 22.96
C ARG A 299 23.05 -9.02 22.76
N GLU A 300 23.32 -8.25 21.69
CA GLU A 300 24.70 -7.98 21.23
C GLU A 300 25.36 -6.78 21.95
N THR A 301 24.60 -5.77 22.34
CA THR A 301 25.17 -4.48 22.74
C THR A 301 24.60 -3.94 24.05
N ALA A 302 23.28 -3.90 24.20
CA ALA A 302 22.65 -3.12 25.26
C ALA A 302 22.71 -3.77 26.66
N LEU A 303 22.68 -5.12 26.72
CA LEU A 303 22.78 -5.82 28.00
C LEU A 303 24.23 -5.80 28.55
N PRO A 304 24.40 -5.68 29.88
CA PRO A 304 25.70 -5.77 30.52
C PRO A 304 26.44 -7.10 30.23
N SER A 305 27.77 -7.05 30.18
CA SER A 305 28.61 -8.18 29.81
C SER A 305 28.47 -9.41 30.75
N ASP A 306 28.15 -9.15 32.03
CA ASP A 306 27.91 -10.21 33.02
C ASP A 306 26.62 -10.99 32.71
N ILE A 307 25.59 -10.30 32.25
CA ILE A 307 24.32 -10.90 31.87
C ILE A 307 24.44 -11.64 30.52
N LYS A 308 25.14 -11.08 29.55
CA LYS A 308 25.36 -11.76 28.25
C LYS A 308 26.01 -13.13 28.44
N LYS A 309 26.98 -13.24 29.34
CA LYS A 309 27.67 -14.52 29.67
C LYS A 309 26.73 -15.53 30.34
N LYS A 310 25.67 -15.04 31.01
CA LYS A 310 24.70 -15.85 31.75
C LYS A 310 23.40 -16.12 30.99
N THR A 311 23.34 -15.84 29.71
CA THR A 311 22.16 -16.07 28.88
C THR A 311 22.52 -16.88 27.65
N LEU A 312 21.57 -17.73 27.22
CA LEU A 312 21.60 -18.45 25.95
C LEU A 312 20.37 -18.00 25.15
N TRP A 313 20.60 -17.45 23.97
CA TRP A 313 19.53 -16.94 23.10
C TRP A 313 19.30 -17.89 21.93
N LEU A 314 18.12 -18.46 21.84
CA LEU A 314 17.64 -19.26 20.69
C LEU A 314 16.60 -18.43 19.91
N HIS A 315 16.84 -18.25 18.63
CA HIS A 315 15.94 -17.52 17.74
C HIS A 315 15.26 -18.48 16.76
N ILE A 316 13.93 -18.58 16.84
CA ILE A 316 13.11 -19.48 16.04
C ILE A 316 12.18 -18.61 15.16
N ASP A 317 12.27 -18.80 13.85
CA ASP A 317 11.34 -18.20 12.90
C ASP A 317 10.07 -19.06 12.81
N MET A 318 8.93 -18.50 13.14
CA MET A 318 7.65 -19.19 13.14
C MET A 318 6.95 -19.23 11.77
N ASN A 319 7.51 -18.59 10.73
CA ASN A 319 6.91 -18.65 9.39
C ASN A 319 6.74 -20.08 8.85
N PRO A 320 7.74 -21.00 8.95
CA PRO A 320 7.61 -22.37 8.47
C PRO A 320 6.91 -23.31 9.46
N ALA A 321 6.47 -22.83 10.64
CA ALA A 321 5.86 -23.68 11.64
C ALA A 321 4.54 -24.29 11.13
N PRO A 322 4.23 -25.56 11.45
CA PRO A 322 2.94 -26.18 11.13
C PRO A 322 1.79 -25.46 11.84
N ILE A 323 0.60 -25.49 11.21
CA ILE A 323 -0.65 -24.94 11.77
C ILE A 323 -1.43 -25.97 12.61
N SER A 324 -1.02 -27.21 12.58
CA SER A 324 -1.63 -28.30 13.36
C SER A 324 -1.11 -28.30 14.79
N ARG A 325 -2.02 -28.33 15.78
CA ARG A 325 -1.65 -28.51 17.19
C ARG A 325 -0.86 -29.80 17.45
N ALA A 326 -1.10 -30.86 16.69
CA ALA A 326 -0.38 -32.10 16.84
C ALA A 326 1.08 -32.02 16.39
N GLU A 327 1.37 -31.21 15.39
CA GLU A 327 2.69 -31.15 14.74
C GLU A 327 3.57 -30.02 15.27
N ILE A 328 2.97 -28.90 15.70
CA ILE A 328 3.72 -27.70 16.07
C ILE A 328 4.68 -27.94 17.24
N TYR A 329 4.25 -28.69 18.26
CA TYR A 329 5.08 -28.94 19.43
C TYR A 329 6.28 -29.85 19.11
N ASP A 330 6.08 -30.84 18.25
CA ASP A 330 7.16 -31.72 17.80
C ASP A 330 8.15 -30.99 16.88
N TRP A 331 7.64 -30.13 16.03
CA TRP A 331 8.45 -29.25 15.19
C TRP A 331 9.29 -28.30 16.05
N LEU A 332 8.69 -27.65 17.07
CA LEU A 332 9.40 -26.77 18.00
C LEU A 332 10.48 -27.49 18.78
N ARG A 333 10.26 -28.75 19.24
CA ARG A 333 11.31 -29.57 19.85
C ARG A 333 12.48 -29.75 18.90
N GLY A 334 12.20 -30.08 17.63
CA GLY A 334 13.24 -30.19 16.60
C GLY A 334 14.03 -28.90 16.40
N GLN A 335 13.33 -27.76 16.33
CA GLN A 335 14.00 -26.46 16.22
C GLN A 335 14.88 -26.14 17.43
N ILE A 336 14.43 -26.43 18.65
CA ILE A 336 15.23 -26.21 19.87
C ILE A 336 16.46 -27.09 19.88
N ILE A 337 16.36 -28.37 19.53
CA ILE A 337 17.51 -29.27 19.41
C ILE A 337 18.54 -28.72 18.42
N GLU A 338 18.08 -28.33 17.23
CA GLU A 338 18.95 -27.79 16.19
C GLU A 338 19.63 -26.50 16.65
N LYS A 339 18.90 -25.57 17.25
CA LYS A 339 19.46 -24.30 17.73
C LYS A 339 20.43 -24.49 18.91
N CYS A 340 20.20 -25.48 19.78
CA CYS A 340 21.14 -25.85 20.81
C CYS A 340 22.44 -26.39 20.20
N LYS A 341 22.37 -27.29 19.21
CA LYS A 341 23.55 -27.77 18.47
C LYS A 341 24.30 -26.61 17.80
N GLN A 342 23.62 -25.69 17.15
CA GLN A 342 24.22 -24.50 16.51
C GLN A 342 24.87 -23.54 17.53
N SER A 343 24.38 -23.46 18.76
CA SER A 343 24.92 -22.58 19.79
C SER A 343 26.25 -23.04 20.38
N GLU A 344 26.58 -24.31 20.20
CA GLU A 344 27.82 -24.93 20.74
C GLU A 344 28.54 -25.70 19.61
N PRO A 345 29.09 -25.00 18.61
CA PRO A 345 29.67 -25.63 17.42
C PRO A 345 30.94 -26.46 17.72
N SER A 346 31.57 -26.26 18.88
CA SER A 346 32.75 -27.04 19.34
C SER A 346 32.34 -28.36 19.97
N THR A 347 31.04 -28.61 20.23
CA THR A 347 30.56 -29.82 20.91
C THR A 347 29.90 -30.73 19.87
N ASP A 348 30.43 -31.93 19.69
CA ASP A 348 29.79 -32.95 18.89
C ASP A 348 28.73 -33.65 19.75
N PHE A 349 27.46 -33.34 19.50
CA PHE A 349 26.32 -33.89 20.25
C PHE A 349 26.03 -35.36 19.89
N ASP A 350 26.62 -35.88 18.85
CA ASP A 350 26.43 -37.23 18.39
C ASP A 350 27.55 -38.14 18.89
N GLU A 351 28.62 -37.58 19.51
CA GLU A 351 29.70 -38.32 20.17
C GLU A 351 29.22 -38.99 21.46
N LEU A 352 29.61 -40.24 21.65
CA LEU A 352 29.15 -41.08 22.77
C LEU A 352 29.42 -40.46 24.17
N ASP A 353 30.56 -39.86 24.37
CA ASP A 353 30.91 -39.24 25.67
C ASP A 353 30.09 -37.98 25.92
N THR A 354 29.84 -37.19 24.89
CA THR A 354 28.92 -36.06 24.95
C THR A 354 27.47 -36.52 25.22
N LEU A 355 26.98 -37.56 24.54
CA LEU A 355 25.67 -38.17 24.80
C LEU A 355 25.51 -38.63 26.25
N LYS A 356 26.54 -39.25 26.86
CA LYS A 356 26.51 -39.65 28.28
C LYS A 356 26.36 -38.44 29.20
N VAL A 357 26.96 -37.31 28.88
CA VAL A 357 26.88 -36.10 29.71
C VAL A 357 25.50 -35.42 29.50
N VAL A 358 25.05 -35.27 28.26
CA VAL A 358 23.76 -34.65 27.94
C VAL A 358 22.59 -35.42 28.51
N HIS A 359 22.64 -36.77 28.45
CA HIS A 359 21.58 -37.69 28.95
C HIS A 359 21.90 -38.30 30.31
N ALA A 360 22.77 -37.67 31.11
CA ALA A 360 23.25 -38.19 32.41
C ALA A 360 22.09 -38.52 33.37
N VAL A 361 21.02 -37.72 33.36
CA VAL A 361 19.86 -37.96 34.24
C VAL A 361 19.16 -39.27 33.88
N GLN A 362 18.91 -39.53 32.61
CA GLN A 362 18.26 -40.75 32.11
C GLN A 362 19.16 -41.99 32.38
N ILE A 363 20.49 -41.82 32.18
CA ILE A 363 21.43 -42.89 32.47
C ILE A 363 21.45 -43.23 33.97
N LEU A 364 21.41 -42.20 34.84
CA LEU A 364 21.35 -42.41 36.31
C LEU A 364 20.04 -43.05 36.73
N GLN A 365 18.94 -42.66 36.12
CA GLN A 365 17.64 -43.29 36.37
C GLN A 365 17.63 -44.76 35.91
N TYR A 366 18.16 -45.04 34.72
CA TYR A 366 18.31 -46.38 34.21
C TYR A 366 19.21 -47.25 35.14
N ARG A 367 20.36 -46.68 35.53
CA ARG A 367 21.30 -47.34 36.43
C ARG A 367 20.70 -47.71 37.82
N LYS A 368 19.88 -46.78 38.36
CA LYS A 368 19.16 -47.01 39.63
C LYS A 368 17.96 -47.97 39.47
N GLY A 369 17.42 -48.06 38.29
CA GLY A 369 16.27 -48.91 37.93
C GLY A 369 16.70 -50.26 37.34
N THR A 370 16.19 -50.58 36.16
CA THR A 370 16.37 -51.86 35.46
C THR A 370 17.84 -52.13 35.06
N GLY A 371 18.61 -51.12 34.84
CA GLY A 371 20.04 -51.23 34.50
C GLY A 371 20.89 -51.83 35.60
N ARG A 372 20.46 -51.72 36.87
CA ARG A 372 21.17 -52.35 38.01
C ARG A 372 21.35 -53.86 37.83
N LEU A 373 20.45 -54.50 37.09
CA LEU A 373 20.58 -55.94 36.83
C LEU A 373 21.80 -56.30 35.97
N TYR A 374 22.36 -55.42 35.25
CA TYR A 374 23.47 -55.63 34.30
C TYR A 374 24.80 -55.04 34.78
N GLU A 375 24.81 -54.32 35.90
CA GLU A 375 25.98 -53.61 36.43
C GLU A 375 27.18 -54.48 36.77
N SER A 376 26.94 -55.75 37.07
CA SER A 376 28.01 -56.69 37.39
C SER A 376 28.82 -57.19 36.19
N ASN A 377 28.34 -57.03 34.96
CA ASN A 377 29.03 -57.40 33.71
C ASN A 377 29.17 -56.15 32.78
N LYS A 378 30.40 -55.69 32.64
CA LYS A 378 30.73 -54.45 31.91
C LYS A 378 30.32 -54.46 30.44
N ASP A 379 30.46 -55.57 29.73
CA ASP A 379 30.15 -55.68 28.32
C ASP A 379 28.61 -55.70 28.09
N VAL A 380 27.90 -56.46 28.93
CA VAL A 380 26.42 -56.46 28.92
C VAL A 380 25.89 -55.11 29.31
N TRP A 381 26.49 -54.45 30.31
CA TRP A 381 26.14 -53.09 30.71
C TRP A 381 26.27 -52.08 29.52
N ASN A 382 27.44 -52.08 28.86
CA ASN A 382 27.67 -51.20 27.75
C ASN A 382 26.69 -51.41 26.58
N THR A 383 26.39 -52.68 26.25
CA THR A 383 25.38 -53.01 25.21
C THR A 383 23.98 -52.52 25.61
N LYS A 384 23.56 -52.79 26.83
CA LYS A 384 22.23 -52.38 27.32
C LYS A 384 22.14 -50.87 27.56
N LEU A 385 23.20 -50.19 27.89
CA LEU A 385 23.27 -48.73 27.93
C LEU A 385 23.15 -48.13 26.52
N GLY A 386 23.79 -48.75 25.52
CA GLY A 386 23.64 -48.35 24.11
C GLY A 386 22.17 -48.46 23.65
N GLU A 387 21.51 -49.60 23.87
CA GLU A 387 20.10 -49.79 23.53
C GLU A 387 19.20 -48.78 24.26
N HIS A 388 19.49 -48.49 25.55
CA HIS A 388 18.73 -47.50 26.31
C HIS A 388 18.96 -46.06 25.75
N LEU A 389 20.16 -45.72 25.39
CA LEU A 389 20.47 -44.42 24.76
C LEU A 389 19.76 -44.29 23.40
N GLU A 390 19.80 -45.33 22.54
CA GLU A 390 19.08 -45.31 21.26
C GLU A 390 17.57 -45.11 21.44
N THR A 391 16.99 -45.74 22.47
CA THR A 391 15.57 -45.56 22.82
C THR A 391 15.28 -44.14 23.29
N THR A 392 16.19 -43.57 24.13
CA THR A 392 16.09 -42.20 24.62
C THR A 392 16.20 -41.19 23.49
N LEU A 393 17.08 -41.40 22.52
CA LEU A 393 17.28 -40.56 21.37
C LEU A 393 16.08 -40.53 20.42
N LYS A 394 15.20 -41.54 20.44
CA LYS A 394 13.95 -41.53 19.68
C LYS A 394 12.87 -40.64 20.30
N ASP A 395 12.98 -40.33 21.59
CA ASP A 395 12.05 -39.43 22.27
C ASP A 395 12.51 -37.98 22.15
N LYS A 396 11.98 -37.27 21.15
CA LYS A 396 12.30 -35.87 20.89
C LYS A 396 12.04 -34.94 22.09
N HIS A 397 11.06 -35.28 22.95
CA HIS A 397 10.78 -34.50 24.14
C HIS A 397 11.96 -34.56 25.13
N ILE A 398 12.46 -35.73 25.45
CA ILE A 398 13.59 -35.93 26.33
C ILE A 398 14.87 -35.31 25.72
N VAL A 399 15.08 -35.55 24.44
CA VAL A 399 16.24 -35.00 23.72
C VAL A 399 16.25 -33.48 23.77
N ALA A 400 15.13 -32.83 23.47
CA ALA A 400 15.02 -31.36 23.46
C ALA A 400 15.27 -30.77 24.87
N GLN A 401 14.67 -31.36 25.90
CA GLN A 401 14.90 -30.91 27.29
C GLN A 401 16.35 -31.07 27.72
N ASN A 402 16.97 -32.22 27.41
CA ASN A 402 18.36 -32.46 27.78
C ASN A 402 19.33 -31.55 27.06
N HIS A 403 19.14 -31.32 25.76
CA HIS A 403 19.93 -30.36 24.99
C HIS A 403 19.78 -28.94 25.54
N ALA A 404 18.57 -28.50 25.78
CA ALA A 404 18.30 -27.19 26.36
C ALA A 404 18.96 -27.03 27.75
N ASN A 405 18.82 -28.02 28.62
CA ASN A 405 19.42 -28.01 29.96
C ASN A 405 20.95 -28.05 29.89
N TYR A 406 21.55 -28.87 29.02
CA TYR A 406 23.00 -28.94 28.84
C TYR A 406 23.60 -27.61 28.40
N CYS A 407 22.95 -26.93 27.44
CA CYS A 407 23.46 -25.65 26.92
C CYS A 407 23.12 -24.46 27.85
N SER A 408 22.13 -24.58 28.74
CA SER A 408 21.68 -23.48 29.60
C SER A 408 21.86 -23.77 31.09
N SER A 409 20.89 -24.42 31.75
CA SER A 409 20.80 -24.55 33.21
C SER A 409 22.01 -25.22 33.85
N ASN A 410 22.54 -26.28 33.24
CA ASN A 410 23.75 -26.97 33.72
C ASN A 410 25.00 -26.10 33.73
N ARG A 411 24.97 -25.02 32.92
CA ARG A 411 26.06 -24.03 32.81
C ARG A 411 25.74 -22.73 33.55
N GLY A 412 24.63 -22.67 34.29
CA GLY A 412 24.17 -21.48 34.99
C GLY A 412 23.73 -20.36 34.06
N LYS A 413 23.30 -20.70 32.85
CA LYS A 413 22.76 -19.75 31.87
C LYS A 413 21.23 -19.78 31.84
N LEU A 414 20.59 -18.61 31.74
CA LEU A 414 19.16 -18.49 31.44
C LEU A 414 18.93 -18.77 29.96
N LEU A 415 18.00 -19.67 29.68
CA LEU A 415 17.52 -19.91 28.33
C LEU A 415 16.51 -18.82 27.93
N ILE A 416 16.76 -18.14 26.82
CA ILE A 416 15.86 -17.13 26.23
C ILE A 416 15.50 -17.58 24.82
N ILE A 417 14.22 -17.83 24.57
CA ILE A 417 13.72 -18.28 23.27
C ILE A 417 12.91 -17.13 22.64
N VAL A 418 13.35 -16.68 21.48
CA VAL A 418 12.65 -15.66 20.68
C VAL A 418 11.85 -16.37 19.60
N LEU A 419 10.54 -16.20 19.61
CA LEU A 419 9.63 -16.70 18.58
C LEU A 419 9.25 -15.55 17.63
N ASP A 420 9.98 -15.41 16.56
CA ASP A 420 9.78 -14.31 15.60
C ASP A 420 8.72 -14.65 14.54
N ASN A 421 8.04 -13.64 14.02
CA ASN A 421 7.03 -13.75 12.96
C ASN A 421 5.73 -14.51 13.34
N CYS A 422 5.39 -14.62 14.61
CA CYS A 422 4.12 -15.19 15.05
C CYS A 422 2.89 -14.42 14.54
N ASP A 423 3.07 -13.14 14.25
CA ASP A 423 2.05 -12.19 13.85
C ASP A 423 1.81 -12.10 12.32
N LYS A 424 2.46 -12.95 11.52
CA LYS A 424 2.30 -12.97 10.05
C LYS A 424 1.24 -13.95 9.55
N ARG A 425 0.54 -14.60 10.46
CA ARG A 425 -0.44 -15.63 10.20
C ARG A 425 -1.87 -15.14 10.32
N LEU A 426 -2.84 -15.94 9.88
CA LEU A 426 -4.26 -15.66 10.07
C LEU A 426 -4.60 -15.61 11.57
N ARG A 427 -5.69 -14.94 11.91
CA ARG A 427 -6.08 -14.66 13.32
C ARG A 427 -6.11 -15.93 14.19
N ASP A 428 -6.78 -16.98 13.72
CA ASP A 428 -6.91 -18.24 14.48
C ASP A 428 -5.57 -18.96 14.64
N GLU A 429 -4.69 -18.87 13.65
CA GLU A 429 -3.34 -19.42 13.70
C GLU A 429 -2.43 -18.63 14.66
N GLN A 430 -2.66 -17.33 14.82
CA GLN A 430 -1.91 -16.51 15.77
C GLN A 430 -2.15 -16.97 17.22
N LEU A 431 -3.38 -17.33 17.57
CA LEU A 431 -3.69 -17.89 18.90
C LEU A 431 -2.91 -19.17 19.17
N LEU A 432 -2.79 -20.07 18.18
CA LEU A 432 -1.96 -21.29 18.31
C LEU A 432 -0.48 -20.94 18.55
N MET A 433 0.05 -19.89 17.92
CA MET A 433 1.44 -19.45 18.15
C MET A 433 1.64 -18.93 19.59
N PHE A 434 0.62 -18.27 20.15
CA PHE A 434 0.68 -17.77 21.53
C PHE A 434 0.58 -18.93 22.53
N GLU A 435 -0.28 -19.93 22.27
CA GLU A 435 -0.35 -21.16 23.06
C GLU A 435 1.00 -21.91 23.03
N ALA A 436 1.62 -21.98 21.85
CA ALA A 436 2.94 -22.60 21.68
C ALA A 436 4.02 -21.87 22.49
N ALA A 437 3.98 -20.52 22.55
CA ALA A 437 4.91 -19.74 23.38
C ALA A 437 4.77 -20.07 24.88
N GLN A 438 3.55 -20.17 25.38
CA GLN A 438 3.31 -20.57 26.78
C GLN A 438 3.72 -22.02 27.06
N TRP A 439 3.50 -22.91 26.08
CA TRP A 439 3.94 -24.29 26.18
C TRP A 439 5.46 -24.37 26.26
N ILE A 440 6.22 -23.66 25.39
CA ILE A 440 7.69 -23.60 25.45
C ILE A 440 8.15 -23.12 26.82
N GLN A 441 7.55 -22.07 27.34
CA GLN A 441 7.92 -21.49 28.61
C GLN A 441 7.79 -22.52 29.75
N ARG A 442 6.70 -23.28 29.79
CA ARG A 442 6.46 -24.35 30.81
C ARG A 442 7.39 -25.53 30.63
N GLU A 443 7.61 -25.96 29.39
CA GLU A 443 8.38 -27.14 29.02
C GLU A 443 9.87 -26.97 29.31
N PHE A 444 10.45 -25.83 28.94
CA PHE A 444 11.89 -25.56 28.99
C PHE A 444 12.28 -24.61 30.11
N LYS A 445 11.35 -24.12 30.89
CA LYS A 445 11.58 -23.20 32.03
C LYS A 445 12.45 -22.00 31.65
N GLY A 446 12.35 -21.53 30.40
CA GLY A 446 13.08 -20.42 29.85
C GLY A 446 12.19 -19.15 29.77
N LEU A 447 12.82 -18.01 29.47
CA LEU A 447 12.12 -16.79 29.14
C LEU A 447 11.76 -16.81 27.64
N VAL A 448 10.48 -16.68 27.31
CA VAL A 448 10.03 -16.59 25.92
C VAL A 448 9.81 -15.12 25.55
N VAL A 449 10.33 -14.69 24.42
CA VAL A 449 10.17 -13.34 23.88
C VAL A 449 9.35 -13.40 22.61
N LEU A 450 8.23 -12.68 22.57
CA LEU A 450 7.34 -12.60 21.43
C LEU A 450 7.34 -11.17 20.86
N PRO A 451 7.96 -10.94 19.71
CA PRO A 451 7.78 -9.71 18.97
C PRO A 451 6.44 -9.75 18.22
N LEU A 452 5.51 -8.86 18.58
CA LEU A 452 4.17 -8.75 18.02
C LEU A 452 3.93 -7.39 17.37
N ARG A 453 3.03 -7.34 16.37
CA ARG A 453 2.50 -6.08 15.86
C ARG A 453 1.55 -5.45 16.86
N GLU A 454 1.41 -4.11 16.79
CA GLU A 454 0.46 -3.39 17.67
C GLU A 454 -0.95 -3.89 17.46
N GLU A 455 -1.34 -4.07 16.21
CA GLU A 455 -2.67 -4.52 15.83
C GLU A 455 -2.94 -5.95 16.33
N THR A 456 -1.98 -6.85 16.17
CA THR A 456 -2.09 -8.24 16.70
C THR A 456 -2.26 -8.24 18.22
N TYR A 457 -1.47 -7.41 18.93
CA TYR A 457 -1.59 -7.31 20.37
C TYR A 457 -2.93 -6.69 20.77
N ASP A 458 -3.34 -5.60 20.14
CA ASP A 458 -4.59 -4.90 20.47
C ASP A 458 -5.83 -5.76 20.16
N ASN A 459 -5.78 -6.63 19.15
CA ASN A 459 -6.87 -7.56 18.82
C ASN A 459 -6.99 -8.72 19.82
N HIS A 460 -5.88 -9.21 20.37
CA HIS A 460 -5.84 -10.44 21.16
C HIS A 460 -5.53 -10.25 22.66
N HIS A 461 -5.20 -9.01 23.10
CA HIS A 461 -4.77 -8.78 24.50
C HIS A 461 -5.82 -9.14 25.56
N SER A 462 -7.08 -9.21 25.17
CA SER A 462 -8.20 -9.61 26.05
C SER A 462 -8.62 -11.07 25.87
N GLU A 463 -7.96 -11.81 24.97
CA GLU A 463 -8.24 -13.22 24.69
C GLU A 463 -7.17 -14.12 25.29
N PRO A 464 -7.52 -15.32 25.81
CA PRO A 464 -6.52 -16.33 26.15
C PRO A 464 -5.68 -16.71 24.91
N PRO A 465 -4.35 -16.86 25.05
CA PRO A 465 -3.55 -16.80 26.28
C PRO A 465 -2.90 -15.45 26.59
N LEU A 466 -3.14 -14.39 25.81
CA LEU A 466 -2.49 -13.08 26.00
C LEU A 466 -3.14 -12.25 27.13
N ASP A 467 -4.36 -12.55 27.55
CA ASP A 467 -5.06 -11.94 28.69
C ASP A 467 -4.31 -12.10 30.01
N THR A 468 -3.51 -13.17 30.11
CA THR A 468 -2.68 -13.47 31.29
C THR A 468 -1.30 -12.82 31.26
N ALA A 469 -0.94 -12.15 30.15
CA ALA A 469 0.33 -11.46 30.04
C ALA A 469 0.41 -10.29 31.04
N LEU A 470 1.42 -10.29 31.89
CA LEU A 470 1.62 -9.21 32.85
C LEU A 470 1.95 -7.90 32.12
N LYS A 471 1.26 -6.83 32.47
CA LYS A 471 1.48 -5.49 31.88
C LYS A 471 2.93 -5.02 31.97
N ASP A 472 3.66 -5.46 32.98
CA ASP A 472 5.06 -5.10 33.21
C ASP A 472 6.03 -5.80 32.23
N LEU A 473 5.58 -6.82 31.49
CA LEU A 473 6.35 -7.54 30.48
C LEU A 473 5.94 -7.19 29.04
N VAL A 474 5.13 -6.18 28.87
CA VAL A 474 4.74 -5.65 27.54
C VAL A 474 5.52 -4.37 27.26
N PHE A 475 6.45 -4.44 26.31
CA PHE A 475 7.31 -3.32 25.92
C PHE A 475 6.90 -2.82 24.53
N ARG A 476 6.26 -1.64 24.48
CA ARG A 476 5.88 -1.02 23.19
C ARG A 476 7.03 -0.22 22.63
N ILE A 477 7.52 -0.60 21.43
CA ILE A 477 8.60 0.08 20.74
C ILE A 477 8.07 0.88 19.56
N GLU A 478 8.50 2.14 19.45
CA GLU A 478 8.20 2.98 18.28
C GLU A 478 9.33 2.87 17.25
N PRO A 479 9.00 2.92 15.94
CA PRO A 479 10.03 2.97 14.92
C PRO A 479 10.87 4.23 15.08
N PRO A 480 12.21 4.17 14.97
CA PRO A 480 13.04 5.36 14.93
C PRO A 480 12.79 6.14 13.64
N LEU A 481 13.26 7.39 13.57
CA LEU A 481 13.16 8.18 12.35
C LEU A 481 13.92 7.48 11.22
N PHE A 482 13.20 7.16 10.13
CA PHE A 482 13.78 6.45 8.98
C PHE A 482 15.05 7.11 8.44
N GLN A 483 15.05 8.44 8.34
CA GLN A 483 16.22 9.20 7.90
C GLN A 483 17.47 8.88 8.73
N LYS A 484 17.36 8.71 10.05
CA LYS A 484 18.51 8.38 10.91
C LYS A 484 19.04 6.99 10.64
N ILE A 485 18.14 6.01 10.45
CA ILE A 485 18.52 4.64 10.11
C ILE A 485 19.23 4.61 8.77
N LEU A 486 18.61 5.22 7.75
CA LEU A 486 19.21 5.26 6.42
C LEU A 486 20.60 5.94 6.45
N HIS A 487 20.70 7.09 7.11
CA HIS A 487 22.00 7.78 7.27
C HIS A 487 23.06 6.87 7.92
N SER A 488 22.69 6.15 8.98
CA SER A 488 23.60 5.18 9.62
C SER A 488 24.01 4.05 8.67
N ARG A 489 23.07 3.49 7.90
CA ARG A 489 23.34 2.43 6.92
C ARG A 489 24.24 2.91 5.80
N VAL A 490 23.95 4.09 5.23
CA VAL A 490 24.78 4.71 4.19
C VAL A 490 26.17 5.00 4.71
N GLN A 491 26.31 5.51 5.94
CA GLN A 491 27.64 5.72 6.55
C GLN A 491 28.43 4.42 6.73
N LEU A 492 27.76 3.32 7.10
CA LEU A 492 28.41 2.01 7.17
C LEU A 492 28.86 1.53 5.80
N ALA A 493 28.03 1.69 4.78
CA ALA A 493 28.38 1.34 3.40
C ALA A 493 29.57 2.20 2.89
N ILE A 494 29.57 3.50 3.16
CA ILE A 494 30.68 4.40 2.81
C ILE A 494 31.97 3.98 3.54
N LYS A 495 31.91 3.61 4.82
CA LYS A 495 33.07 3.11 5.56
C LYS A 495 33.59 1.78 4.99
N ALA A 496 32.68 0.88 4.63
CA ALA A 496 33.04 -0.40 4.00
C ALA A 496 33.73 -0.16 2.65
N ALA A 497 33.15 0.69 1.79
CA ALA A 497 33.78 1.09 0.52
C ALA A 497 35.15 1.76 0.72
N GLY A 498 35.29 2.60 1.75
CA GLY A 498 36.54 3.30 2.07
C GLY A 498 37.65 2.37 2.62
N SER A 499 37.31 1.29 3.30
CA SER A 499 38.27 0.29 3.77
C SER A 499 38.89 -0.51 2.61
N GLU A 500 38.21 -0.63 1.50
CA GLU A 500 38.68 -1.24 0.24
C GLU A 500 39.35 -0.21 -0.71
N GLY A 501 39.71 0.93 -0.23
CA GLY A 501 40.08 2.17 -0.94
C GLY A 501 41.18 2.13 -2.01
N LYS A 502 41.76 0.97 -2.29
CA LYS A 502 42.66 0.71 -3.43
C LYS A 502 42.04 -0.27 -4.45
N LYS A 503 40.84 -0.78 -4.21
CA LYS A 503 40.18 -1.72 -5.11
C LYS A 503 39.56 -0.94 -6.25
N THR A 504 39.94 -1.25 -7.46
CA THR A 504 39.25 -0.79 -8.67
C THR A 504 38.12 -1.76 -8.96
N LEU A 505 36.91 -1.23 -9.06
CA LEU A 505 35.73 -1.97 -9.47
C LEU A 505 35.54 -1.85 -10.98
N ARG A 506 35.16 -2.94 -11.61
CA ARG A 506 34.87 -2.98 -13.05
C ARG A 506 33.40 -3.26 -13.28
N TYR A 507 32.78 -2.42 -14.09
CA TYR A 507 31.41 -2.58 -14.53
C TYR A 507 31.34 -2.62 -16.06
N GLU A 508 30.56 -3.54 -16.59
CA GLU A 508 30.26 -3.61 -18.00
C GLU A 508 28.96 -2.88 -18.32
N LEU A 509 29.03 -1.86 -19.14
CA LEU A 509 27.88 -1.12 -19.62
C LEU A 509 27.05 -1.97 -20.60
N PRO A 510 25.73 -1.68 -20.78
CA PRO A 510 24.87 -2.40 -21.74
C PRO A 510 25.36 -2.37 -23.19
N ASN A 511 26.22 -1.43 -23.56
CA ASN A 511 26.87 -1.32 -24.87
C ASN A 511 28.17 -2.12 -24.98
N GLY A 512 28.52 -2.94 -23.95
CA GLY A 512 29.74 -3.76 -23.92
C GLY A 512 31.01 -3.02 -23.51
N MET A 513 30.94 -1.73 -23.17
CA MET A 513 32.10 -0.99 -22.66
C MET A 513 32.32 -1.30 -21.18
N HIS A 514 33.57 -1.42 -20.77
CA HIS A 514 33.98 -1.56 -19.37
C HIS A 514 34.34 -0.19 -18.77
N VAL A 515 33.80 0.05 -17.58
CA VAL A 515 34.15 1.24 -16.79
C VAL A 515 34.84 0.76 -15.51
N ASP A 516 36.08 1.22 -15.32
CA ASP A 516 36.85 0.97 -14.12
C ASP A 516 36.79 2.23 -13.22
N TYR A 517 36.43 2.08 -11.96
CA TYR A 517 36.32 3.18 -11.02
C TYR A 517 36.78 2.76 -9.60
N PRO A 518 37.30 3.69 -8.78
CA PRO A 518 37.65 3.43 -7.41
C PRO A 518 36.43 3.08 -6.56
N ALA A 519 36.54 2.14 -5.64
CA ALA A 519 35.44 1.78 -4.73
C ALA A 519 34.93 2.98 -3.90
N SER A 520 35.79 3.99 -3.65
CA SER A 520 35.39 5.23 -2.97
C SER A 520 34.30 6.02 -3.69
N ASP A 521 34.16 5.87 -5.01
CA ASP A 521 33.19 6.62 -5.81
C ASP A 521 31.75 6.16 -5.53
N GLN A 522 31.55 4.90 -5.12
CA GLN A 522 30.27 4.41 -4.59
C GLN A 522 29.80 5.26 -3.38
N GLY A 523 30.74 5.67 -2.52
CA GLY A 523 30.44 6.53 -1.38
C GLY A 523 29.96 7.93 -1.81
N TYR A 524 30.52 8.49 -2.86
CA TYR A 524 30.07 9.78 -3.42
C TYR A 524 28.67 9.65 -4.05
N TYR A 525 28.44 8.57 -4.75
CA TYR A 525 27.11 8.24 -5.31
C TYR A 525 26.05 8.16 -4.21
N LEU A 526 26.26 7.31 -3.21
CA LEU A 526 25.35 7.14 -2.08
C LEU A 526 25.08 8.44 -1.32
N SER A 527 26.12 9.27 -1.15
CA SER A 527 25.99 10.60 -0.51
C SER A 527 25.11 11.54 -1.33
N SER A 528 25.28 11.59 -2.65
CA SER A 528 24.46 12.41 -3.55
C SER A 528 23.00 11.94 -3.56
N ILE A 529 22.75 10.63 -3.61
CA ILE A 529 21.40 10.08 -3.55
C ILE A 529 20.73 10.41 -2.21
N LEU A 530 21.42 10.17 -1.09
CA LEU A 530 20.91 10.50 0.25
C LEU A 530 20.51 11.97 0.35
N ARG A 531 21.36 12.86 -0.15
CA ARG A 531 21.12 14.30 -0.19
C ARG A 531 19.92 14.67 -1.05
N SER A 532 19.83 14.12 -2.26
CA SER A 532 18.74 14.40 -3.20
C SER A 532 17.38 13.98 -2.67
N VAL A 533 17.35 12.81 -2.02
CA VAL A 533 16.09 12.17 -1.59
C VAL A 533 15.63 12.64 -0.21
N PHE A 534 16.56 12.93 0.72
CA PHE A 534 16.19 13.16 2.12
C PHE A 534 16.56 14.53 2.68
N GLU A 535 17.56 15.21 2.12
CA GLU A 535 18.07 16.46 2.69
C GLU A 535 17.60 17.68 1.90
N HIS A 536 17.61 17.60 0.58
CA HIS A 536 17.34 18.75 -0.29
C HIS A 536 15.85 19.06 -0.37
N ASP A 537 14.98 18.05 -0.52
CA ASP A 537 13.55 18.26 -0.71
C ASP A 537 12.72 17.53 0.37
N MET A 538 12.03 18.31 1.20
CA MET A 538 11.14 17.79 2.23
C MET A 538 9.92 17.05 1.65
N HIS A 539 9.47 17.40 0.44
CA HIS A 539 8.33 16.75 -0.21
C HIS A 539 8.71 15.32 -0.61
N VAL A 540 9.83 15.13 -1.32
CA VAL A 540 10.33 13.80 -1.70
C VAL A 540 10.52 12.91 -0.47
N ARG A 541 11.13 13.46 0.59
CA ARG A 541 11.30 12.73 1.86
C ARG A 541 9.97 12.26 2.43
N ARG A 542 8.94 13.13 2.45
CA ARG A 542 7.61 12.77 2.95
C ARG A 542 6.94 11.71 2.10
N LEU A 543 7.12 11.76 0.77
CA LEU A 543 6.62 10.73 -0.13
C LEU A 543 7.20 9.36 0.22
N ILE A 544 8.51 9.23 0.31
CA ILE A 544 9.17 7.93 0.59
C ILE A 544 8.79 7.40 1.98
N VAL A 545 8.84 8.26 3.00
CA VAL A 545 8.46 7.86 4.37
C VAL A 545 7.00 7.44 4.45
N GLY A 546 6.12 8.15 3.75
CA GLY A 546 4.69 7.83 3.69
C GLY A 546 4.42 6.54 2.92
N LEU A 547 5.04 6.35 1.75
CA LEU A 547 4.94 5.11 0.95
C LEU A 547 5.44 3.88 1.72
N ALA A 548 6.46 4.06 2.53
CA ALA A 548 6.97 3.02 3.40
C ALA A 548 6.04 2.70 4.59
N GLY A 549 5.08 3.58 4.93
CA GLY A 549 4.09 3.34 5.98
C GLY A 549 4.70 3.09 7.37
N ARG A 550 5.83 3.73 7.69
CA ARG A 550 6.68 3.47 8.86
C ARG A 550 7.35 2.09 8.87
N ASN A 551 7.25 1.33 7.79
CA ASN A 551 7.94 0.05 7.63
C ASN A 551 9.37 0.30 7.14
N MET A 552 10.36 0.07 8.03
CA MET A 552 11.76 0.34 7.73
C MET A 552 12.32 -0.56 6.62
N ARG A 553 11.85 -1.80 6.50
CA ARG A 553 12.26 -2.72 5.42
C ARG A 553 11.82 -2.17 4.07
N ARG A 554 10.54 -1.84 3.94
CA ARG A 554 9.98 -1.26 2.70
C ARG A 554 10.68 0.06 2.33
N ALA A 555 10.99 0.90 3.32
CA ALA A 555 11.71 2.14 3.08
C ALA A 555 13.13 1.89 2.53
N MET A 556 13.82 0.85 3.01
CA MET A 556 15.12 0.45 2.47
C MET A 556 15.00 -0.13 1.06
N GLU A 557 13.97 -0.92 0.78
CA GLU A 557 13.69 -1.45 -0.56
C GLU A 557 13.49 -0.31 -1.56
N ILE A 558 12.61 0.67 -1.24
CA ILE A 558 12.40 1.86 -2.08
C ILE A 558 13.72 2.62 -2.32
N PHE A 559 14.55 2.76 -1.28
CA PHE A 559 15.83 3.44 -1.40
C PHE A 559 16.82 2.67 -2.30
N LEU A 560 16.93 1.36 -2.15
CA LEU A 560 17.81 0.54 -2.98
C LEU A 560 17.36 0.52 -4.44
N GLU A 561 16.06 0.37 -4.69
CA GLU A 561 15.53 0.47 -6.05
C GLU A 561 15.76 1.85 -6.65
N PHE A 562 15.65 2.91 -5.85
CA PHE A 562 16.02 4.26 -6.28
C PHE A 562 17.50 4.32 -6.69
N CYS A 563 18.41 3.77 -5.88
CA CYS A 563 19.83 3.70 -6.21
C CYS A 563 20.11 2.89 -7.49
N ASN A 564 19.33 1.84 -7.74
CA ASN A 564 19.55 0.93 -8.86
C ASN A 564 18.97 1.45 -10.19
N SER A 565 18.07 2.42 -10.14
CA SER A 565 17.30 2.84 -11.32
C SER A 565 18.17 3.32 -12.48
N GLY A 566 17.98 2.73 -13.65
CA GLY A 566 18.63 3.15 -14.90
C GLY A 566 18.13 4.49 -15.45
N HIS A 567 17.09 5.08 -14.84
CA HIS A 567 16.74 6.48 -15.13
C HIS A 567 17.82 7.47 -14.66
N ILE A 568 18.67 7.06 -13.70
CA ILE A 568 19.84 7.83 -13.29
C ILE A 568 20.97 7.53 -14.26
N GLY A 569 21.08 8.32 -15.32
CA GLY A 569 22.09 8.11 -16.36
C GLY A 569 23.52 8.40 -15.90
N GLU A 570 24.49 7.88 -16.65
CA GLU A 570 25.92 8.00 -16.36
C GLU A 570 26.42 9.46 -16.28
N ASP A 571 25.77 10.39 -16.98
CA ASP A 571 26.05 11.82 -16.89
C ASP A 571 25.78 12.39 -15.48
N HIS A 572 24.73 11.94 -14.84
CA HIS A 572 24.42 12.29 -13.44
C HIS A 572 25.40 11.65 -12.48
N ILE A 573 25.76 10.39 -12.71
CA ILE A 573 26.74 9.66 -11.89
C ILE A 573 28.10 10.39 -11.95
N LEU A 574 28.54 10.76 -13.14
CA LEU A 574 29.78 11.51 -13.31
C LEU A 574 29.78 12.85 -12.55
N LYS A 575 28.65 13.57 -12.57
CA LYS A 575 28.49 14.81 -11.78
C LYS A 575 28.52 14.55 -10.27
N MET A 576 27.96 13.44 -9.81
CA MET A 576 28.03 13.02 -8.39
C MET A 576 29.45 12.75 -7.93
N VAL A 577 30.24 12.06 -8.75
CA VAL A 577 31.65 11.75 -8.47
C VAL A 577 32.49 13.01 -8.51
N GLN A 578 32.35 13.84 -9.57
CA GLN A 578 33.12 15.10 -9.72
C GLN A 578 32.82 16.09 -8.57
N SER A 579 31.59 16.16 -8.11
CA SER A 579 31.20 17.00 -6.98
C SER A 579 31.54 16.41 -5.60
N LYS A 580 32.14 15.22 -5.55
CA LYS A 580 32.42 14.47 -4.32
C LYS A 580 31.16 14.28 -3.45
N GLY A 581 30.05 13.89 -4.08
CA GLY A 581 28.79 13.64 -3.41
C GLY A 581 27.97 14.89 -3.05
N GLN A 582 28.32 16.06 -3.56
CA GLN A 582 27.57 17.32 -3.33
C GLN A 582 26.45 17.56 -4.36
N TYR A 583 26.48 16.85 -5.49
CA TYR A 583 25.48 16.99 -6.53
C TYR A 583 24.09 16.55 -6.05
N VAL A 584 23.07 17.34 -6.41
CA VAL A 584 21.67 17.05 -6.14
C VAL A 584 20.96 16.74 -7.45
N LEU A 585 20.26 15.61 -7.50
CA LEU A 585 19.48 15.23 -8.67
C LEU A 585 18.33 16.21 -8.91
N PRO A 586 18.01 16.51 -10.19
CA PRO A 586 16.83 17.31 -10.52
C PRO A 586 15.55 16.65 -9.99
N LEU A 587 14.62 17.45 -9.45
CA LEU A 587 13.36 16.94 -8.90
C LEU A 587 12.55 16.12 -9.91
N SER A 588 12.56 16.53 -11.19
CA SER A 588 11.92 15.80 -12.28
C SER A 588 12.45 14.37 -12.41
N LEU A 589 13.75 14.17 -12.28
CA LEU A 589 14.38 12.84 -12.34
C LEU A 589 14.03 12.04 -11.10
N VAL A 590 14.11 12.63 -9.90
CA VAL A 590 13.71 11.98 -8.65
C VAL A 590 12.26 11.50 -8.73
N THR A 591 11.36 12.33 -9.22
CA THR A 591 9.95 12.00 -9.39
C THR A 591 9.76 10.89 -10.43
N THR A 592 10.51 10.91 -11.54
CA THR A 592 10.50 9.87 -12.57
C THR A 592 10.87 8.51 -11.99
N VAL A 593 11.94 8.44 -11.20
CA VAL A 593 12.37 7.19 -10.55
C VAL A 593 11.30 6.67 -9.59
N LEU A 594 10.68 7.53 -8.77
CA LEU A 594 9.64 7.11 -7.82
C LEU A 594 8.36 6.64 -8.50
N LEU A 595 8.00 7.21 -9.66
CA LEU A 595 6.80 6.86 -10.40
C LEU A 595 6.99 5.61 -11.26
N ARG A 596 8.14 5.45 -11.90
CA ARG A 596 8.38 4.36 -12.88
C ARG A 596 9.27 3.24 -12.36
N THR A 597 9.97 3.45 -11.23
CA THR A 597 10.96 2.50 -10.70
C THR A 597 12.06 2.19 -11.73
N ASN A 598 12.11 0.98 -12.26
CA ASN A 598 13.02 0.56 -13.34
C ASN A 598 12.32 0.42 -14.71
N LEU A 599 11.04 0.81 -14.81
CA LEU A 599 10.27 0.68 -16.05
C LEU A 599 10.41 1.91 -16.93
N ARG A 600 10.44 1.70 -18.24
CA ARG A 600 10.41 2.77 -19.23
C ARG A 600 9.10 3.54 -19.19
N PHE A 601 7.96 2.83 -19.11
CA PHE A 601 6.62 3.40 -19.02
C PHE A 601 6.04 3.21 -17.63
N TYR A 602 5.20 4.14 -17.22
CA TYR A 602 4.50 4.00 -15.95
C TYR A 602 3.56 2.78 -15.98
N ASP A 603 3.62 1.97 -14.92
CA ASP A 603 2.78 0.81 -14.69
C ASP A 603 2.28 0.81 -13.25
N SER A 604 0.97 1.02 -13.07
CA SER A 604 0.34 1.11 -11.74
C SER A 604 0.54 -0.14 -10.89
N ASP A 605 0.57 -1.34 -11.51
CA ASP A 605 0.69 -2.58 -10.74
C ASP A 605 2.09 -2.76 -10.15
N ARG A 606 3.11 -2.31 -10.86
CA ARG A 606 4.51 -2.41 -10.46
C ARG A 606 5.03 -1.19 -9.69
N ALA A 607 4.46 0.01 -9.91
CA ALA A 607 4.88 1.24 -9.27
C ALA A 607 4.56 1.28 -7.77
N TYR A 608 5.36 1.98 -6.99
CA TYR A 608 5.05 2.28 -5.59
C TYR A 608 3.88 3.26 -5.46
N LEU A 609 3.79 4.20 -6.38
CA LEU A 609 2.70 5.15 -6.50
C LEU A 609 1.66 4.61 -7.46
N LYS A 610 0.52 4.17 -6.94
CA LYS A 610 -0.58 3.58 -7.70
C LYS A 610 -1.35 4.66 -8.48
N ASN A 611 -1.88 4.29 -9.64
CA ASN A 611 -2.78 5.14 -10.38
C ASN A 611 -4.16 5.21 -9.69
N LEU A 612 -4.50 6.36 -9.12
CA LEU A 612 -5.81 6.58 -8.49
C LEU A 612 -6.95 6.75 -9.49
N TYR A 613 -6.63 6.95 -10.75
CA TYR A 613 -7.58 7.11 -11.87
C TYR A 613 -7.58 5.88 -12.79
N ALA A 614 -7.12 4.74 -12.26
CA ALA A 614 -7.13 3.49 -13.00
C ALA A 614 -8.54 2.92 -13.11
N ALA A 615 -8.83 2.38 -14.27
CA ALA A 615 -9.98 1.53 -14.55
C ALA A 615 -9.47 0.24 -15.20
N SER A 616 -10.27 -0.83 -15.18
CA SER A 616 -9.94 -2.08 -15.85
C SER A 616 -10.58 -2.13 -17.24
N GLU A 617 -9.91 -2.78 -18.18
CA GLU A 617 -10.49 -3.11 -19.49
C GLU A 617 -11.58 -4.19 -19.39
N LEU A 618 -11.59 -4.94 -18.30
CA LEU A 618 -12.60 -5.94 -18.00
C LEU A 618 -13.90 -5.32 -17.50
N ASP A 619 -13.87 -4.05 -17.08
CA ASP A 619 -15.04 -3.37 -16.58
C ASP A 619 -15.97 -3.01 -17.74
N GLU A 620 -17.21 -3.44 -17.67
CA GLU A 620 -18.23 -2.99 -18.58
C GLU A 620 -18.42 -1.46 -18.51
N ARG A 621 -18.11 -0.90 -17.36
CA ARG A 621 -18.33 0.52 -16.99
C ARG A 621 -17.14 1.09 -16.23
N PRO A 622 -16.00 1.32 -16.89
CA PRO A 622 -14.82 1.84 -16.22
C PRO A 622 -15.11 3.16 -15.52
N SER A 623 -14.77 3.21 -14.21
CA SER A 623 -14.85 4.42 -13.40
C SER A 623 -13.42 4.88 -13.07
N TYR A 624 -13.10 6.13 -13.42
CA TYR A 624 -11.80 6.70 -13.09
C TYR A 624 -11.65 7.07 -11.61
N PHE A 625 -12.75 7.16 -10.87
CA PHE A 625 -12.73 7.74 -9.52
C PHE A 625 -12.84 6.71 -8.41
N THR A 626 -13.03 5.42 -8.69
CA THR A 626 -13.28 4.40 -7.67
C THR A 626 -12.17 4.37 -6.61
N ARG A 627 -10.89 4.32 -6.99
CA ARG A 627 -9.76 4.33 -6.04
C ARG A 627 -9.68 5.64 -5.26
N LEU A 628 -9.89 6.77 -5.92
CA LEU A 628 -9.90 8.08 -5.28
C LEU A 628 -11.04 8.19 -4.26
N LEU A 629 -12.24 7.74 -4.63
CA LEU A 629 -13.42 7.71 -3.76
C LEU A 629 -13.17 6.87 -2.51
N ILE A 630 -12.62 5.66 -2.65
CA ILE A 630 -12.27 4.78 -1.52
C ILE A 630 -11.32 5.51 -0.56
N LEU A 631 -10.22 6.06 -1.06
CA LEU A 631 -9.22 6.71 -0.20
C LEU A 631 -9.75 8.02 0.41
N LYS A 632 -10.49 8.83 -0.31
CA LYS A 632 -11.09 10.07 0.20
C LYS A 632 -12.12 9.78 1.28
N TRP A 633 -12.97 8.78 1.06
CA TRP A 633 -13.95 8.37 2.05
C TRP A 633 -13.29 7.87 3.34
N LEU A 634 -12.23 7.05 3.23
CA LEU A 634 -11.45 6.58 4.37
C LEU A 634 -10.71 7.73 5.08
N ASP A 635 -10.23 8.73 4.35
CA ASP A 635 -9.54 9.88 4.95
C ASP A 635 -10.49 10.68 5.84
N GLU A 636 -11.72 10.90 5.42
CA GLU A 636 -12.76 11.55 6.25
C GLU A 636 -13.06 10.77 7.53
N LYS A 637 -13.03 9.43 7.48
CA LYS A 637 -13.27 8.57 8.65
C LYS A 637 -12.03 8.37 9.53
N SER A 638 -10.85 8.81 9.09
CA SER A 638 -9.56 8.52 9.73
C SER A 638 -9.44 9.00 11.19
N ASN A 639 -10.24 9.99 11.60
CA ASN A 639 -10.26 10.50 12.96
C ASN A 639 -11.46 10.03 13.80
N THR A 640 -12.34 9.22 13.23
CA THR A 640 -13.49 8.63 13.93
C THR A 640 -13.11 7.33 14.61
N PHE A 641 -13.79 6.99 15.70
CA PHE A 641 -13.66 5.67 16.30
C PHE A 641 -14.68 4.73 15.66
N GLY A 642 -14.21 3.66 15.07
CA GLY A 642 -15.02 2.61 14.47
C GLY A 642 -15.41 1.50 15.45
N PRO A 643 -15.83 0.35 14.93
CA PRO A 643 -16.09 -0.85 15.72
C PRO A 643 -14.90 -1.21 16.61
N GLN A 644 -15.16 -1.85 17.74
CA GLN A 644 -14.13 -2.23 18.73
C GLN A 644 -13.24 -1.06 19.22
N ARG A 645 -13.69 0.20 19.05
CA ARG A 645 -12.95 1.43 19.34
C ARG A 645 -11.63 1.58 18.58
N LEU A 646 -11.48 0.93 17.44
CA LEU A 646 -10.34 1.08 16.56
C LEU A 646 -10.45 2.42 15.79
N LYS A 647 -9.48 3.30 15.99
CA LYS A 647 -9.48 4.62 15.36
C LYS A 647 -9.23 4.52 13.84
N GLY A 648 -10.14 5.06 13.05
CA GLY A 648 -10.04 5.10 11.59
C GLY A 648 -10.42 3.80 10.89
N TYR A 649 -10.80 2.76 11.63
CA TYR A 649 -11.29 1.52 11.04
C TYR A 649 -12.81 1.57 10.85
N VAL A 650 -13.27 1.10 9.70
CA VAL A 650 -14.68 1.10 9.30
C VAL A 650 -15.02 -0.20 8.59
N HIS A 651 -16.28 -0.65 8.70
CA HIS A 651 -16.76 -1.81 7.94
C HIS A 651 -16.77 -1.52 6.44
N VAL A 652 -16.29 -2.48 5.65
CA VAL A 652 -16.28 -2.42 4.18
C VAL A 652 -17.68 -2.20 3.64
N ARG A 653 -18.71 -2.86 4.21
CA ARG A 653 -20.12 -2.69 3.81
C ARG A 653 -20.60 -1.23 3.87
N GLN A 654 -20.17 -0.43 4.85
CA GLN A 654 -20.57 0.97 4.96
C GLN A 654 -20.03 1.81 3.81
N MET A 655 -18.76 1.58 3.48
CA MET A 655 -18.10 2.25 2.37
C MET A 655 -18.71 1.82 1.04
N ARG A 656 -18.93 0.51 0.83
CA ARG A 656 -19.56 -0.02 -0.39
C ARG A 656 -20.96 0.56 -0.60
N ALA A 657 -21.77 0.61 0.47
CA ALA A 657 -23.13 1.18 0.41
C ALA A 657 -23.13 2.66 0.01
N GLU A 658 -22.17 3.45 0.46
CA GLU A 658 -22.07 4.85 0.03
C GLU A 658 -21.54 4.97 -1.40
N LEU A 659 -20.52 4.18 -1.78
CA LEU A 659 -19.93 4.27 -3.10
C LEU A 659 -20.84 3.72 -4.20
N SER A 660 -21.76 2.80 -3.90
CA SER A 660 -22.77 2.32 -4.85
C SER A 660 -23.68 3.45 -5.33
N ARG A 661 -23.96 4.45 -4.46
CA ARG A 661 -24.72 5.66 -4.84
C ARG A 661 -24.00 6.48 -5.94
N TYR A 662 -22.68 6.38 -6.02
CA TYR A 662 -21.85 7.04 -7.04
C TYR A 662 -21.65 6.21 -8.30
N GLY A 663 -22.36 5.07 -8.40
CA GLY A 663 -22.31 4.18 -9.55
C GLY A 663 -21.12 3.22 -9.55
N VAL A 664 -20.51 2.96 -8.39
CA VAL A 664 -19.45 1.96 -8.23
C VAL A 664 -20.08 0.59 -8.03
N GLU A 665 -19.81 -0.34 -8.94
CA GLU A 665 -20.28 -1.72 -8.86
C GLU A 665 -19.54 -2.52 -7.81
N GLN A 666 -20.21 -3.52 -7.23
CA GLN A 666 -19.65 -4.32 -6.15
C GLN A 666 -18.35 -5.02 -6.55
N GLU A 667 -18.29 -5.67 -7.70
CA GLU A 667 -17.08 -6.36 -8.18
C GLU A 667 -15.92 -5.40 -8.42
N VAL A 668 -16.23 -4.24 -9.01
CA VAL A 668 -15.25 -3.15 -9.23
C VAL A 668 -14.75 -2.63 -7.89
N PHE A 669 -15.65 -2.42 -6.94
CA PHE A 669 -15.31 -1.94 -5.60
C PHE A 669 -14.32 -2.87 -4.89
N PHE A 670 -14.61 -4.16 -4.80
CA PHE A 670 -13.73 -5.12 -4.11
C PHE A 670 -12.39 -5.26 -4.82
N ARG A 671 -12.38 -5.37 -6.15
CA ARG A 671 -11.13 -5.44 -6.92
C ARG A 671 -10.24 -4.22 -6.68
N GLU A 672 -10.81 -3.02 -6.70
CA GLU A 672 -10.03 -1.80 -6.51
C GLU A 672 -9.63 -1.61 -5.03
N LEU A 673 -10.45 -2.03 -4.07
CA LEU A 673 -10.12 -2.05 -2.66
C LEU A 673 -8.92 -2.98 -2.39
N GLU A 674 -8.94 -4.19 -2.93
CA GLU A 674 -7.83 -5.14 -2.82
C GLU A 674 -6.56 -4.65 -3.53
N SER A 675 -6.71 -4.00 -4.69
CA SER A 675 -5.58 -3.36 -5.38
C SER A 675 -4.92 -2.29 -4.50
N LEU A 676 -5.73 -1.47 -3.81
CA LEU A 676 -5.25 -0.48 -2.86
C LEU A 676 -4.62 -1.12 -1.61
N ALA A 677 -5.16 -2.24 -1.14
CA ALA A 677 -4.59 -2.99 -0.02
C ALA A 677 -3.23 -3.60 -0.41
N ARG A 678 -3.11 -4.23 -1.57
CA ARG A 678 -1.81 -4.70 -2.12
C ARG A 678 -0.82 -3.55 -2.31
N GLY A 679 -1.31 -2.34 -2.65
CA GLY A 679 -0.51 -1.11 -2.71
C GLY A 679 -0.16 -0.51 -1.36
N PHE A 680 -0.59 -1.10 -0.25
CA PHE A 680 -0.45 -0.57 1.12
C PHE A 680 -1.11 0.80 1.33
N CYS A 681 -2.08 1.14 0.47
CA CYS A 681 -2.87 2.37 0.62
C CYS A 681 -4.00 2.22 1.63
N VAL A 682 -4.48 0.98 1.79
CA VAL A 682 -5.52 0.56 2.74
C VAL A 682 -4.97 -0.58 3.58
N LEU A 683 -5.32 -0.60 4.86
CA LEU A 683 -4.99 -1.69 5.79
C LEU A 683 -6.29 -2.36 6.22
N SER A 684 -6.37 -3.68 6.15
CA SER A 684 -7.38 -4.48 6.84
C SER A 684 -6.91 -4.77 8.27
N GLU A 685 -7.83 -5.09 9.17
CA GLU A 685 -7.51 -5.38 10.57
C GLU A 685 -6.61 -6.61 10.73
N ASP A 686 -6.72 -7.59 9.84
CA ASP A 686 -5.94 -8.83 9.81
C ASP A 686 -4.80 -8.81 8.78
N PHE A 687 -4.55 -7.66 8.14
CA PHE A 687 -3.52 -7.46 7.10
C PHE A 687 -3.73 -8.24 5.80
N ARG A 688 -4.93 -8.78 5.58
CA ARG A 688 -5.28 -9.37 4.27
C ARG A 688 -5.25 -8.30 3.19
N THR A 689 -4.83 -8.70 2.01
CA THR A 689 -4.81 -7.85 0.80
C THR A 689 -5.68 -8.42 -0.32
N THR A 690 -6.26 -9.58 -0.09
CA THR A 690 -7.15 -10.30 -1.01
C THR A 690 -8.29 -10.93 -0.22
N GLU A 691 -9.35 -11.32 -0.93
CA GLU A 691 -10.52 -11.95 -0.34
C GLU A 691 -11.19 -11.08 0.75
N LEU A 692 -11.18 -9.76 0.52
CA LEU A 692 -11.87 -8.82 1.40
C LEU A 692 -13.38 -8.96 1.24
N THR A 693 -14.09 -8.86 2.35
CA THR A 693 -15.55 -9.03 2.43
C THR A 693 -16.22 -7.82 3.07
N ASP A 694 -17.55 -7.77 3.05
CA ASP A 694 -18.33 -6.69 3.68
C ASP A 694 -18.14 -6.58 5.20
N ASP A 695 -17.77 -7.67 5.86
CA ASP A 695 -17.59 -7.72 7.32
C ASP A 695 -16.21 -7.26 7.78
N ASP A 696 -15.26 -7.18 6.86
CA ASP A 696 -13.90 -6.74 7.19
C ASP A 696 -13.86 -5.28 7.64
N LEU A 697 -12.92 -4.98 8.54
CA LEU A 697 -12.58 -3.64 8.96
C LEU A 697 -11.36 -3.14 8.20
N VAL A 698 -11.50 -1.95 7.60
CA VAL A 698 -10.41 -1.33 6.82
C VAL A 698 -10.16 0.11 7.27
N SER A 699 -8.92 0.56 7.08
CA SER A 699 -8.50 1.93 7.42
C SER A 699 -7.57 2.52 6.38
N LEU A 700 -7.46 3.85 6.34
CA LEU A 700 -6.53 4.55 5.46
C LEU A 700 -5.09 4.42 5.98
N ALA A 701 -4.23 3.80 5.18
CA ALA A 701 -2.81 3.69 5.47
C ALA A 701 -2.05 5.01 5.20
N PRO A 702 -0.85 5.19 5.78
CA PRO A 702 0.01 6.34 5.46
C PRO A 702 0.32 6.48 3.97
N ALA A 703 0.52 5.37 3.25
CA ALA A 703 0.71 5.39 1.80
C ALA A 703 -0.52 5.90 1.06
N GLY A 704 -1.74 5.55 1.49
CA GLY A 704 -2.98 6.09 0.92
C GLY A 704 -3.06 7.61 1.05
N ARG A 705 -2.66 8.18 2.18
CA ARG A 705 -2.57 9.64 2.36
C ARG A 705 -1.56 10.29 1.41
N VAL A 706 -0.42 9.65 1.19
CA VAL A 706 0.57 10.11 0.20
C VAL A 706 -0.05 10.15 -1.19
N HIS A 707 -0.78 9.10 -1.58
CA HIS A 707 -1.46 9.05 -2.87
C HIS A 707 -2.49 10.19 -3.03
N LEU A 708 -3.29 10.48 -1.99
CA LEU A 708 -4.20 11.62 -1.99
C LEU A 708 -3.48 12.96 -2.11
N GLN A 709 -2.31 13.12 -1.50
CA GLN A 709 -1.52 14.34 -1.61
C GLN A 709 -0.93 14.53 -3.01
N ILE A 710 -0.41 13.45 -3.61
CA ILE A 710 0.25 13.51 -4.92
C ILE A 710 -0.75 13.47 -6.09
N SER A 711 -2.00 13.08 -5.87
CA SER A 711 -3.03 12.96 -6.93
C SER A 711 -3.28 14.27 -7.69
N ALA A 712 -2.93 15.40 -7.08
CA ALA A 712 -3.00 16.74 -7.69
C ALA A 712 -1.68 17.21 -8.33
N ASP A 713 -0.60 16.41 -8.26
CA ASP A 713 0.70 16.78 -8.78
C ASP A 713 0.76 16.61 -10.30
N THR A 714 1.41 17.56 -10.98
CA THR A 714 1.48 17.58 -12.45
C THR A 714 2.33 16.43 -13.01
N TYR A 715 3.44 16.06 -12.35
CA TYR A 715 4.26 14.92 -12.77
C TYR A 715 3.52 13.59 -12.56
N TYR A 716 2.77 13.48 -11.46
CA TYR A 716 1.93 12.32 -11.22
C TYR A 716 0.86 12.17 -12.30
N LEU A 717 0.10 13.23 -12.61
CA LEU A 717 -0.93 13.22 -13.65
C LEU A 717 -0.35 12.86 -15.03
N ALA A 718 0.83 13.38 -15.36
CA ALA A 718 1.52 13.03 -16.59
C ALA A 718 1.91 11.55 -16.65
N ALA A 719 2.45 11.00 -15.56
CA ALA A 719 2.85 9.59 -15.51
C ALA A 719 1.63 8.65 -15.55
N VAL A 720 0.62 8.89 -14.72
CA VAL A 720 -0.57 8.02 -14.69
C VAL A 720 -1.38 8.08 -15.98
N SER A 721 -1.28 9.15 -16.77
CA SER A 721 -1.90 9.24 -18.09
C SER A 721 -1.43 8.14 -19.04
N GLU A 722 -0.22 7.62 -18.88
CA GLU A 722 0.32 6.53 -19.69
C GLU A 722 -0.45 5.22 -19.46
N ASP A 723 -0.94 5.01 -18.24
CA ASP A 723 -1.62 3.79 -17.79
C ASP A 723 -3.12 4.01 -17.47
N THR A 724 -3.68 5.15 -17.81
CA THR A 724 -5.12 5.44 -17.69
C THR A 724 -5.83 5.08 -18.98
N TRP A 725 -7.05 4.54 -18.87
CA TRP A 725 -7.93 4.27 -19.99
C TRP A 725 -8.66 5.56 -20.39
N PHE A 726 -8.55 5.98 -21.66
CA PHE A 726 -9.19 7.18 -22.20
C PHE A 726 -10.43 6.82 -23.01
N GLN A 727 -11.49 7.59 -22.86
CA GLN A 727 -12.66 7.54 -23.74
C GLN A 727 -12.36 8.23 -25.09
N ASP A 728 -11.49 9.21 -25.07
CA ASP A 728 -11.06 9.96 -26.26
C ASP A 728 -9.82 9.29 -26.88
N GLN A 729 -10.02 8.67 -28.05
CA GLN A 729 -8.95 8.01 -28.79
C GLN A 729 -7.84 8.98 -29.21
N ALA A 730 -8.21 10.19 -29.64
CA ALA A 730 -7.22 11.16 -30.11
C ALA A 730 -6.26 11.59 -28.97
N LEU A 731 -6.79 11.77 -27.76
CA LEU A 731 -5.96 12.05 -26.59
C LEU A 731 -5.03 10.87 -26.25
N ALA A 732 -5.54 9.64 -26.27
CA ALA A 732 -4.73 8.45 -26.01
C ALA A 732 -3.61 8.28 -27.03
N VAL A 733 -3.90 8.45 -28.33
CA VAL A 733 -2.91 8.40 -29.41
C VAL A 733 -1.88 9.50 -29.24
N ALA A 734 -2.30 10.73 -28.95
CA ALA A 734 -1.39 11.86 -28.78
C ALA A 734 -0.42 11.67 -27.59
N ILE A 735 -0.91 11.07 -26.47
CA ILE A 735 -0.04 10.67 -25.34
C ILE A 735 0.91 9.55 -25.79
N SER A 736 0.41 8.51 -26.46
CA SER A 736 1.19 7.39 -26.96
C SER A 736 2.38 7.85 -27.83
N GLU A 737 2.14 8.74 -28.78
CA GLU A 737 3.20 9.28 -29.63
C GLU A 737 4.25 10.09 -28.84
N ARG A 738 3.83 10.86 -27.83
CA ARG A 738 4.77 11.62 -26.98
C ARG A 738 5.64 10.74 -26.08
N ILE A 739 5.12 9.59 -25.63
CA ILE A 739 5.86 8.68 -24.74
C ILE A 739 6.67 7.61 -25.50
N LYS A 740 6.39 7.40 -26.79
CA LYS A 740 7.07 6.41 -27.63
C LYS A 740 8.58 6.63 -27.68
N ASP A 741 9.02 7.89 -27.76
CA ASP A 741 10.40 8.25 -27.56
C ASP A 741 10.72 8.38 -26.07
N GLY A 742 11.33 7.33 -25.51
CA GLY A 742 11.61 7.23 -24.06
C GLY A 742 12.49 8.33 -23.49
N SER A 743 13.22 9.09 -24.33
CA SER A 743 14.05 10.23 -23.90
C SER A 743 13.22 11.46 -23.52
N GLN A 744 11.95 11.51 -23.85
CA GLN A 744 11.10 12.69 -23.72
C GLN A 744 10.10 12.67 -22.55
N HIS A 745 9.96 11.59 -21.82
CA HIS A 745 8.96 11.47 -20.75
C HIS A 745 9.02 12.57 -19.69
N TYR A 746 10.19 13.01 -19.33
CA TYR A 746 10.44 13.99 -18.27
C TYR A 746 10.59 15.41 -18.80
N LEU A 747 10.54 15.62 -20.12
CA LEU A 747 10.61 16.98 -20.65
C LEU A 747 9.38 17.79 -20.18
N PRO A 748 9.59 19.01 -19.70
CA PRO A 748 8.52 19.82 -19.12
C PRO A 748 7.29 19.98 -20.03
N ARG A 749 7.52 20.09 -21.34
CA ARG A 749 6.44 20.15 -22.34
C ARG A 749 5.62 18.88 -22.39
N THR A 750 6.27 17.71 -22.43
CA THR A 750 5.59 16.41 -22.45
C THR A 750 4.77 16.21 -21.18
N VAL A 751 5.37 16.53 -20.02
CA VAL A 751 4.70 16.48 -18.73
C VAL A 751 3.45 17.35 -18.71
N LEU A 752 3.57 18.62 -19.15
CA LEU A 752 2.45 19.56 -19.21
C LEU A 752 1.32 19.03 -20.11
N LEU A 753 1.65 18.61 -21.35
CA LEU A 753 0.66 18.17 -22.33
C LEU A 753 -0.04 16.88 -21.91
N ASN A 754 0.69 15.91 -21.32
CA ASN A 754 0.13 14.66 -20.85
C ASN A 754 -0.75 14.87 -19.60
N ALA A 755 -0.29 15.69 -18.64
CA ALA A 755 -1.09 16.04 -17.47
C ALA A 755 -2.37 16.80 -17.86
N ARG A 756 -2.28 17.72 -18.82
CA ARG A 756 -3.44 18.48 -19.35
C ARG A 756 -4.45 17.56 -20.02
N ALA A 757 -3.98 16.63 -20.84
CA ALA A 757 -4.85 15.65 -21.49
C ALA A 757 -5.56 14.73 -20.45
N CYS A 758 -4.82 14.27 -19.46
CA CYS A 758 -5.35 13.47 -18.36
C CYS A 758 -6.43 14.24 -17.59
N LEU A 759 -6.10 15.43 -17.10
CA LEU A 759 -7.01 16.25 -16.31
C LEU A 759 -8.25 16.67 -17.09
N GLY A 760 -8.11 16.96 -18.41
CA GLY A 760 -9.22 17.27 -19.29
C GLY A 760 -10.20 16.11 -19.42
N GLU A 761 -9.71 14.90 -19.61
CA GLU A 761 -10.54 13.69 -19.65
C GLU A 761 -11.24 13.44 -18.31
N LEU A 762 -10.48 13.50 -17.21
CA LEU A 762 -11.04 13.33 -15.86
C LEU A 762 -12.13 14.36 -15.56
N SER A 763 -11.93 15.62 -15.91
CA SER A 763 -12.92 16.69 -15.70
C SER A 763 -14.19 16.44 -16.49
N LYS A 764 -14.07 16.00 -17.75
CA LYS A 764 -15.20 15.68 -18.62
C LYS A 764 -16.03 14.51 -18.10
N VAL A 765 -15.36 13.44 -17.64
CA VAL A 765 -16.06 12.27 -17.10
C VAL A 765 -16.68 12.59 -15.73
N ARG A 766 -15.94 13.30 -14.87
CA ARG A 766 -16.44 13.77 -13.58
C ARG A 766 -17.75 14.55 -13.73
N GLU A 767 -17.85 15.47 -14.68
CA GLU A 767 -19.07 16.28 -14.88
C GLU A 767 -20.26 15.41 -15.32
N LYS A 768 -20.03 14.39 -16.16
CA LYS A 768 -21.09 13.43 -16.53
C LYS A 768 -21.58 12.63 -15.32
N ASP A 769 -20.64 12.10 -14.51
CA ASP A 769 -20.98 11.31 -13.34
C ASP A 769 -21.66 12.18 -12.25
N ALA A 770 -21.18 13.42 -12.05
CA ALA A 770 -21.79 14.39 -11.15
C ALA A 770 -23.21 14.78 -11.59
N SER A 771 -23.43 14.94 -12.89
CA SER A 771 -24.77 15.24 -13.42
C SER A 771 -25.73 14.10 -13.16
N ALA A 772 -25.31 12.85 -13.35
CA ALA A 772 -26.11 11.66 -13.03
C ALA A 772 -26.42 11.56 -11.53
N TYR A 773 -25.44 11.84 -10.68
CA TYR A 773 -25.64 11.85 -9.23
C TYR A 773 -26.63 12.94 -8.78
N ARG A 774 -26.44 14.19 -9.25
CA ARG A 774 -27.32 15.32 -8.94
C ARG A 774 -28.77 15.14 -9.42
N ALA A 775 -28.98 14.27 -10.41
CA ALA A 775 -30.34 13.96 -10.85
C ALA A 775 -31.17 13.27 -9.76
N VAL A 776 -30.50 12.48 -8.90
CA VAL A 776 -31.14 11.64 -7.87
C VAL A 776 -30.98 12.23 -6.46
N PHE A 777 -29.80 12.78 -6.15
CA PHE A 777 -29.43 13.21 -4.79
C PHE A 777 -29.34 14.74 -4.70
N ASP A 778 -29.75 15.28 -3.56
CA ASP A 778 -29.71 16.73 -3.26
C ASP A 778 -28.48 17.12 -2.42
N ASP A 779 -27.38 16.47 -2.65
CA ASP A 779 -26.11 16.78 -2.00
C ASP A 779 -24.98 16.85 -3.04
N ASN A 780 -23.84 17.44 -2.68
CA ASN A 780 -22.63 17.57 -3.51
C ASN A 780 -21.52 16.66 -3.06
N ARG A 781 -21.89 15.54 -2.47
CA ARG A 781 -20.96 14.61 -1.86
C ARG A 781 -19.97 14.03 -2.90
N PHE A 782 -20.50 13.63 -4.05
CA PHE A 782 -19.68 13.11 -5.16
C PHE A 782 -18.68 14.16 -5.65
N GLU A 783 -19.14 15.40 -5.89
CA GLU A 783 -18.27 16.50 -6.35
C GLU A 783 -17.19 16.84 -5.33
N HIS A 784 -17.50 16.79 -4.05
CA HIS A 784 -16.54 17.01 -2.98
C HIS A 784 -15.46 15.94 -2.96
N LEU A 785 -15.84 14.67 -3.04
CA LEU A 785 -14.89 13.55 -3.02
C LEU A 785 -14.04 13.47 -4.30
N THR A 786 -14.55 13.91 -5.43
CA THR A 786 -13.87 13.89 -6.74
C THR A 786 -13.30 15.24 -7.16
N ASP A 787 -13.12 16.19 -6.22
CA ASP A 787 -12.65 17.54 -6.54
C ASP A 787 -11.25 17.52 -7.18
N LEU A 788 -11.13 18.19 -8.34
CA LEU A 788 -9.93 18.33 -9.15
C LEU A 788 -9.35 19.76 -9.12
N ALA A 789 -9.89 20.66 -8.29
CA ALA A 789 -9.46 22.06 -8.25
C ALA A 789 -7.96 22.23 -7.90
N LYS A 790 -7.45 21.43 -6.98
CA LYS A 790 -6.03 21.41 -6.64
C LYS A 790 -5.16 20.96 -7.81
N ALA A 791 -5.60 19.95 -8.56
CA ALA A 791 -4.89 19.45 -9.73
C ALA A 791 -4.86 20.50 -10.84
N THR A 792 -5.98 21.18 -11.08
CA THR A 792 -6.07 22.31 -12.03
C THR A 792 -5.14 23.45 -11.62
N SER A 793 -5.12 23.80 -10.33
CA SER A 793 -4.23 24.86 -9.82
C SER A 793 -2.76 24.50 -9.95
N SER A 794 -2.39 23.24 -9.67
CA SER A 794 -1.04 22.71 -9.82
C SER A 794 -0.58 22.76 -11.29
N LEU A 795 -1.42 22.29 -12.21
CA LEU A 795 -1.15 22.31 -13.64
C LEU A 795 -0.94 23.76 -14.16
N ASN A 796 -1.81 24.70 -13.77
CA ASN A 796 -1.70 26.10 -14.15
C ASN A 796 -0.45 26.78 -13.55
N ALA A 797 -0.07 26.39 -12.33
CA ALA A 797 1.16 26.87 -11.70
C ALA A 797 2.41 26.33 -12.43
N PHE A 798 2.38 25.04 -12.78
CA PHE A 798 3.45 24.42 -13.55
C PHE A 798 3.61 25.08 -14.91
N GLU A 799 2.53 25.28 -15.66
CA GLU A 799 2.55 25.98 -16.95
C GLU A 799 3.15 27.38 -16.82
N ARG A 800 2.69 28.17 -15.83
CA ARG A 800 3.26 29.50 -15.58
C ARG A 800 4.74 29.45 -15.25
N SER A 801 5.21 28.44 -14.56
CA SER A 801 6.63 28.26 -14.23
C SER A 801 7.49 28.00 -15.48
N LEU A 802 6.95 27.30 -16.46
CA LEU A 802 7.62 27.01 -17.74
C LEU A 802 7.71 28.25 -18.62
N VAL A 803 6.70 29.09 -18.60
CA VAL A 803 6.58 30.29 -19.42
C VAL A 803 7.23 31.49 -18.73
N SER A 804 7.73 31.37 -17.50
CA SER A 804 8.39 32.44 -16.77
C SER A 804 9.83 32.70 -17.25
N GLY A 805 10.33 33.93 -17.06
CA GLY A 805 11.69 34.35 -17.44
C GLY A 805 11.80 34.84 -18.89
N PRO A 806 13.01 34.86 -19.52
CA PRO A 806 13.24 35.37 -20.85
C PRO A 806 12.38 34.71 -21.94
N TRP A 807 11.96 33.45 -21.75
CA TRP A 807 11.12 32.72 -22.68
C TRP A 807 9.62 33.07 -22.57
N ALA A 808 9.22 33.87 -21.58
CA ALA A 808 7.83 34.32 -21.46
C ALA A 808 7.44 35.19 -22.64
N GLY A 809 6.44 34.77 -23.43
CA GLY A 809 6.01 35.45 -24.65
C GLY A 809 7.05 35.47 -25.79
N ALA A 810 8.03 34.56 -25.76
CA ALA A 810 9.04 34.45 -26.82
C ALA A 810 8.42 34.06 -28.17
N ASP A 811 7.35 33.28 -28.19
CA ASP A 811 6.55 32.94 -29.36
C ASP A 811 5.93 34.19 -30.04
N HIS A 812 5.54 35.20 -29.26
CA HIS A 812 5.05 36.47 -29.78
C HIS A 812 6.20 37.40 -30.23
N ARG A 813 7.34 37.39 -29.53
CA ARG A 813 8.51 38.20 -29.88
C ARG A 813 9.26 37.66 -31.09
N TYR A 814 9.29 36.33 -31.24
CA TYR A 814 10.03 35.62 -32.29
C TYR A 814 9.12 34.65 -33.04
N PRO A 815 8.07 35.16 -33.76
CA PRO A 815 7.19 34.27 -34.49
C PRO A 815 7.91 33.56 -35.62
N ALA A 816 7.47 32.31 -35.96
CA ALA A 816 8.04 31.60 -37.09
C ALA A 816 8.02 32.43 -38.37
N GLY A 817 9.12 32.42 -39.11
CA GLY A 817 9.32 33.25 -40.30
C GLY A 817 9.88 34.63 -40.03
N SER A 818 9.96 35.09 -38.77
CA SER A 818 10.55 36.40 -38.44
C SER A 818 12.08 36.36 -38.50
N SER A 819 12.69 37.49 -38.87
CA SER A 819 14.15 37.63 -39.00
C SER A 819 14.71 38.49 -37.88
N HIS A 820 15.76 38.03 -37.25
CA HIS A 820 16.40 38.68 -36.10
C HIS A 820 17.92 38.61 -36.21
N GLU A 821 18.61 39.53 -35.55
CA GLU A 821 20.04 39.47 -35.37
C GLU A 821 20.37 38.86 -34.01
N GLY A 822 21.23 37.85 -33.95
CA GLY A 822 21.62 37.17 -32.74
C GLY A 822 23.13 36.97 -32.64
N ARG A 823 23.63 36.65 -31.45
CA ARG A 823 25.05 36.44 -31.17
C ARG A 823 25.33 34.95 -30.99
N ILE A 824 26.35 34.45 -31.67
CA ILE A 824 26.79 33.05 -31.54
C ILE A 824 27.41 32.82 -30.14
N VAL A 825 26.81 31.95 -29.35
CA VAL A 825 27.25 31.65 -27.99
C VAL A 825 27.92 30.27 -27.86
N ASN A 826 27.61 29.34 -28.75
CA ASN A 826 28.28 28.07 -28.77
C ASN A 826 28.23 27.42 -30.18
N ARG A 827 29.20 26.56 -30.44
CA ARG A 827 29.34 25.82 -31.71
C ARG A 827 29.61 24.34 -31.41
N THR A 828 28.83 23.46 -31.98
CA THR A 828 28.95 22.02 -31.85
C THR A 828 29.09 21.38 -33.23
N ASN A 829 29.32 20.07 -33.28
CA ASN A 829 29.37 19.30 -34.53
C ASN A 829 28.04 19.18 -35.25
N TYR A 830 26.89 19.38 -34.54
CA TYR A 830 25.55 19.30 -35.08
C TYR A 830 24.88 20.66 -35.31
N GLY A 831 25.52 21.79 -34.93
CA GLY A 831 24.95 23.11 -35.15
C GLY A 831 25.55 24.25 -34.35
N ILE A 832 24.96 25.41 -34.53
CA ILE A 832 25.40 26.68 -33.93
C ILE A 832 24.29 27.20 -33.02
N PHE A 833 24.63 27.56 -31.78
CA PHE A 833 23.72 28.18 -30.82
C PHE A 833 23.85 29.71 -30.91
N VAL A 834 22.71 30.37 -31.07
CA VAL A 834 22.63 31.84 -31.28
C VAL A 834 21.68 32.41 -30.21
N ASP A 835 22.18 33.34 -29.41
CA ASP A 835 21.36 34.12 -28.49
C ASP A 835 20.71 35.27 -29.25
N LEU A 836 19.38 35.35 -29.25
CA LEU A 836 18.62 36.47 -29.75
C LEU A 836 18.45 37.56 -28.69
N GLU A 837 18.35 37.18 -27.44
CA GLU A 837 18.42 38.04 -26.26
C GLU A 837 18.97 37.22 -25.08
N GLN A 838 19.41 37.86 -24.01
CA GLN A 838 19.98 37.19 -22.85
C GLN A 838 19.01 36.16 -22.29
N GLY A 839 19.36 34.87 -22.43
CA GLY A 839 18.58 33.73 -21.96
C GLY A 839 17.57 33.16 -22.97
N VAL A 840 17.51 33.66 -24.21
CA VAL A 840 16.73 33.08 -25.33
C VAL A 840 17.70 32.66 -26.44
N THR A 841 18.04 31.36 -26.43
CA THR A 841 19.01 30.79 -27.37
C THR A 841 18.30 29.89 -28.38
N GLY A 842 18.56 30.10 -29.69
CA GLY A 842 18.09 29.20 -30.77
C GLY A 842 19.24 28.35 -31.34
N LEU A 843 18.90 27.29 -32.04
CA LEU A 843 19.82 26.36 -32.72
C LEU A 843 19.69 26.50 -34.24
N ILE A 844 20.78 26.78 -34.90
CA ILE A 844 20.94 26.58 -36.35
C ILE A 844 21.54 25.19 -36.53
N HIS A 845 20.71 24.21 -36.95
CA HIS A 845 21.17 22.85 -37.18
C HIS A 845 22.09 22.77 -38.39
N SER A 846 23.08 21.89 -38.40
CA SER A 846 24.06 21.74 -39.48
C SER A 846 23.43 21.46 -40.84
N SER A 847 22.26 20.82 -40.89
CA SER A 847 21.49 20.60 -42.12
C SER A 847 20.97 21.93 -42.76
N ASN A 848 20.86 22.99 -41.96
CA ASN A 848 20.39 24.31 -42.42
C ASN A 848 21.52 25.24 -42.81
N ILE A 849 22.76 24.70 -42.86
CA ILE A 849 23.96 25.39 -43.29
C ILE A 849 24.47 24.72 -44.56
N GLU A 850 24.35 25.41 -45.69
CA GLU A 850 24.81 24.83 -46.97
C GLU A 850 26.29 24.53 -46.98
N GLY A 851 26.64 23.32 -47.50
CA GLY A 851 28.02 22.90 -47.71
C GLY A 851 28.78 22.45 -46.45
N ASN A 852 28.09 22.22 -45.35
CA ASN A 852 28.68 21.73 -44.08
C ASN A 852 29.85 22.61 -43.57
N HIS A 853 29.80 23.93 -43.84
CA HIS A 853 30.86 24.90 -43.56
C HIS A 853 30.79 25.47 -42.10
N LEU A 854 30.48 24.60 -41.12
CA LEU A 854 30.46 24.98 -39.69
C LEU A 854 31.81 25.63 -39.21
N LYS A 855 32.90 25.41 -39.94
CA LYS A 855 34.24 25.91 -39.59
C LYS A 855 34.58 27.26 -40.13
N LEU A 856 33.71 27.93 -40.86
CA LEU A 856 34.02 29.27 -41.38
C LEU A 856 34.20 30.32 -40.27
N PRO A 857 35.11 31.29 -40.43
CA PRO A 857 35.40 32.33 -39.41
C PRO A 857 34.17 33.14 -39.00
N GLU A 858 33.18 33.28 -39.87
CA GLU A 858 31.94 34.00 -39.61
C GLU A 858 31.08 33.34 -38.51
N PHE A 859 31.25 32.03 -38.29
CA PHE A 859 30.54 31.26 -37.27
C PHE A 859 31.36 31.08 -35.98
N ASN A 860 32.33 31.94 -35.71
CA ASN A 860 33.02 31.92 -34.43
C ASN A 860 32.14 32.42 -33.30
N VAL A 861 32.32 31.85 -32.11
CA VAL A 861 31.65 32.27 -30.89
C VAL A 861 31.96 33.77 -30.65
N GLY A 862 30.87 34.52 -30.40
CA GLY A 862 30.98 35.99 -30.19
C GLY A 862 30.54 36.80 -31.39
N ASN A 863 30.49 36.26 -32.62
CA ASN A 863 30.05 36.96 -33.82
C ASN A 863 28.53 37.12 -33.86
N SER A 864 28.07 38.22 -34.50
CA SER A 864 26.65 38.45 -34.82
C SER A 864 26.29 37.70 -36.11
N VAL A 865 25.10 37.12 -36.13
CA VAL A 865 24.53 36.43 -37.29
C VAL A 865 23.06 36.81 -37.47
N LYS A 866 22.63 37.03 -38.72
CA LYS A 866 21.23 37.28 -39.04
C LYS A 866 20.53 35.96 -39.31
N VAL A 867 19.48 35.71 -38.55
CA VAL A 867 18.76 34.43 -38.55
C VAL A 867 17.27 34.61 -38.76
N THR A 868 16.64 33.59 -39.35
CA THR A 868 15.17 33.51 -39.46
C THR A 868 14.70 32.39 -38.56
N VAL A 869 13.66 32.65 -37.79
CA VAL A 869 13.05 31.64 -36.89
C VAL A 869 12.27 30.65 -37.75
N LEU A 870 12.64 29.37 -37.65
CA LEU A 870 11.91 28.26 -38.29
C LEU A 870 10.71 27.83 -37.46
N ASP A 871 10.96 27.54 -36.20
CA ASP A 871 9.98 27.13 -35.24
C ASP A 871 10.38 27.60 -33.85
N ILE A 872 9.43 27.74 -32.97
CA ILE A 872 9.63 28.10 -31.58
C ILE A 872 8.75 27.29 -30.62
N ASP A 873 9.39 26.70 -29.67
CA ASP A 873 8.77 26.05 -28.51
C ASP A 873 9.15 26.81 -27.23
N HIS A 874 8.36 27.83 -26.90
CA HIS A 874 8.66 28.69 -25.75
C HIS A 874 8.51 27.96 -24.41
N ILE A 875 7.70 26.86 -24.36
CA ILE A 875 7.54 26.01 -23.18
C ILE A 875 8.76 25.10 -23.02
N GLY A 876 9.18 24.45 -24.08
CA GLY A 876 10.37 23.59 -24.10
C GLY A 876 11.68 24.37 -24.17
N LYS A 877 11.61 25.71 -24.24
CA LYS A 877 12.77 26.63 -24.40
C LYS A 877 13.68 26.22 -25.55
N ARG A 878 13.06 25.96 -26.71
CA ARG A 878 13.74 25.57 -27.93
C ARG A 878 13.29 26.46 -29.08
N MET A 879 14.24 26.81 -29.93
CA MET A 879 13.99 27.60 -31.14
C MET A 879 14.86 27.07 -32.26
N GLY A 880 14.26 26.72 -33.36
CA GLY A 880 14.93 26.37 -34.62
C GLY A 880 15.20 27.63 -35.42
N LEU A 881 16.43 27.78 -35.87
CA LEU A 881 16.87 28.92 -36.64
C LEU A 881 17.46 28.48 -37.98
N THR A 882 17.41 29.36 -38.98
CA THR A 882 18.17 29.28 -40.23
C THR A 882 18.87 30.59 -40.53
N ILE A 883 19.94 30.54 -41.31
CA ILE A 883 20.73 31.75 -41.67
C ILE A 883 20.00 32.51 -42.78
N GLN A 884 19.83 33.84 -42.61
CA GLN A 884 19.36 34.71 -43.67
C GLN A 884 20.54 35.16 -44.53
N ARG A 885 20.62 34.75 -45.80
CA ARG A 885 21.58 35.31 -46.74
C ARG A 885 21.20 36.71 -47.10
N SER A 886 22.14 37.65 -47.03
CA SER A 886 22.02 38.95 -47.71
C SER A 886 22.02 38.68 -49.23
N GLU A 887 21.03 39.20 -49.95
CA GLU A 887 20.99 39.13 -51.41
C GLU A 887 22.10 39.93 -52.13
N ASP A 888 22.96 40.62 -51.38
CA ASP A 888 24.05 41.44 -51.89
C ASP A 888 25.44 40.75 -51.69
N GLY A 889 25.80 39.87 -52.59
CA GLY A 889 27.15 39.35 -52.72
C GLY A 889 27.41 38.91 -54.19
N PRO A 890 28.52 39.30 -54.85
CA PRO A 890 28.70 39.10 -56.27
C PRO A 890 28.72 37.62 -56.63
N ARG A 891 27.90 37.23 -57.60
CA ARG A 891 27.99 35.95 -58.29
C ARG A 891 29.41 35.76 -58.86
N ARG A 892 30.19 34.82 -58.34
CA ARG A 892 31.34 34.20 -58.99
C ARG A 892 31.18 32.68 -59.04
#